data_4cb558a52cc7ebdffedcbf2062f22c62
#
_entry.id   4cb558a52cc7ebdffedcbf2062f22c62
#
_cell.length_a   1.000
_cell.length_b   1.000
_cell.length_c   1.000
_cell.angle_alpha   90.00
_cell.angle_beta   90.00
_cell.angle_gamma   90.00
#
_symmetry.space_group_name_H-M   'P 1'
#
loop_
_entity.id
_entity.type
_entity.pdbx_description
1 polymer ?
#
loop_
_entity_poly.entity_id
_entity_poly.type
_entity_poly.pdbx_seq_one_letter_code
_entity_poly.pdbx_strand_id
1 'polypeptide(L)'
;MLARHDRRTSRIVILPPSVHLSRRLVGSLAFALSLIAILALTWSAYHPGLSGAFLFDDLGSLPKLGATGPVDNWATFWRYITSGGADPTGRPLAMLSFLIDARNWPADPYPFKVTNVILHLVNGVLLAWVLWKLGRILTPSGRAQARSCQAPDATTFPRASRVCNAIEGDAASASHPSRVDAKCCAIAALFGAGAWLLHPLLVSTTLYVVQREAMLSATFVLIGMLGWIASRLALARGHLKPALAGMMGAAWLCTVLATLSKGNGILLPLLLLLAEWIVLAPHLPTTSPHTRRWLRRAVAIFLILPTLLLAAYLLYALPGEIHNAPGARGWTVGQRLLTEPRVMTDYLRLLFVPHAHSSGLFNDAFPVSTGWLHPVSTLPCTVLIVGLVGVGFALRKRHPAIALALLFYFAAQLMESGWIPLELYFEHRNYLPAMLLFWPIGLALGRPGTLRFLRTAAAAAALFVLAVLTLQRATLWGDAPRQARVWAAINPDSARAQTSAALYDLQSGRPRLAAARLRLALPKHPDDLQIPVNLVTAECKLGAVRPETLAAARTGLANDRVGGDVAFHWFGDALHLIGQHACKGLDYAALQEILDAAKRNPYWHAHAGLRANLLHLQGTLELAQHVPQKALRDFDLALNQAPRAETALGQAATLASAGYPTLGLAHLDSFNMLPKSRAPGFGMPHIHAWVLQHQGYWQYEIAYLRSRLETAARAQSKASSPP
;
A
#
# COMPACT_ATOMS: atom_id res chain seq x y z
N MET A 1 -57.44 -75.93 -25.23
CA MET A 1 -56.65 -76.15 -24.02
C MET A 1 -55.71 -74.91 -23.87
N LEU A 2 -55.81 -74.29 -22.75
CA LEU A 2 -55.28 -73.01 -22.35
C LEU A 2 -53.75 -72.94 -22.38
N ALA A 3 -53.16 -71.80 -22.95
CA ALA A 3 -51.81 -71.40 -22.72
C ALA A 3 -51.83 -69.98 -22.08
N ARG A 4 -51.34 -69.89 -20.83
CA ARG A 4 -51.25 -68.68 -20.04
C ARG A 4 -50.06 -67.80 -20.51
N HIS A 5 -50.36 -66.56 -20.83
CA HIS A 5 -49.32 -65.47 -20.99
C HIS A 5 -48.94 -64.91 -19.63
N ASP A 6 -47.71 -65.11 -19.26
CA ASP A 6 -47.10 -64.51 -18.07
C ASP A 6 -46.49 -63.10 -18.44
N ARG A 7 -47.15 -62.01 -18.01
CA ARG A 7 -46.66 -60.65 -18.15
C ARG A 7 -45.79 -60.28 -16.93
N ARG A 8 -44.46 -60.33 -17.08
CA ARG A 8 -43.58 -59.76 -16.12
C ARG A 8 -43.58 -58.22 -16.29
N THR A 9 -44.23 -57.50 -15.39
CA THR A 9 -44.16 -56.03 -15.24
C THR A 9 -42.90 -55.67 -14.58
N SER A 10 -41.97 -55.08 -15.36
CA SER A 10 -40.74 -54.42 -14.83
C SER A 10 -41.12 -53.14 -14.08
N ARG A 11 -41.05 -53.14 -12.74
CA ARG A 11 -41.20 -51.98 -11.92
C ARG A 11 -39.95 -51.07 -12.10
N ILE A 12 -40.11 -50.00 -12.83
CA ILE A 12 -39.10 -48.89 -12.83
C ILE A 12 -39.19 -48.19 -11.46
N VAL A 13 -38.19 -48.41 -10.61
CA VAL A 13 -38.05 -47.69 -9.35
C VAL A 13 -37.54 -46.30 -9.68
N ILE A 14 -38.44 -45.33 -9.73
CA ILE A 14 -38.12 -43.91 -9.84
C ILE A 14 -37.64 -43.48 -8.46
N LEU A 15 -36.31 -43.33 -8.29
CA LEU A 15 -35.71 -42.75 -7.07
C LEU A 15 -36.11 -41.24 -6.98
N PRO A 16 -36.55 -40.77 -5.83
CA PRO A 16 -37.08 -39.42 -5.68
C PRO A 16 -36.01 -38.34 -5.92
N PRO A 17 -36.35 -37.16 -6.50
CA PRO A 17 -35.44 -36.08 -6.84
C PRO A 17 -34.77 -35.39 -5.63
N SER A 18 -35.20 -35.72 -4.42
CA SER A 18 -34.71 -35.10 -3.15
C SER A 18 -33.26 -35.43 -2.81
N VAL A 19 -32.66 -36.54 -3.27
CA VAL A 19 -31.29 -36.97 -2.97
C VAL A 19 -30.23 -36.08 -3.70
N HIS A 20 -30.58 -35.49 -4.84
CA HIS A 20 -29.64 -34.63 -5.59
C HIS A 20 -29.56 -33.22 -5.05
N LEU A 21 -30.61 -32.67 -4.46
CA LEU A 21 -30.65 -31.35 -3.88
C LEU A 21 -29.84 -31.29 -2.58
N SER A 22 -29.96 -32.31 -1.74
CA SER A 22 -29.28 -32.42 -0.46
C SER A 22 -27.73 -32.46 -0.59
N ARG A 23 -27.18 -33.15 -1.60
CA ARG A 23 -25.72 -33.27 -1.79
C ARG A 23 -25.06 -31.99 -2.32
N ARG A 24 -25.77 -31.15 -3.09
CA ARG A 24 -25.30 -29.83 -3.51
C ARG A 24 -25.29 -28.86 -2.32
N LEU A 25 -26.32 -28.89 -1.49
CA LEU A 25 -26.42 -28.10 -0.26
C LEU A 25 -25.32 -28.47 0.71
N VAL A 26 -25.05 -29.75 0.95
CA VAL A 26 -23.95 -30.22 1.82
C VAL A 26 -22.58 -29.74 1.33
N GLY A 27 -22.32 -29.77 0.02
CA GLY A 27 -21.07 -29.29 -0.55
C GLY A 27 -20.88 -27.75 -0.41
N SER A 28 -21.97 -27.00 -0.59
CA SER A 28 -21.94 -25.55 -0.42
C SER A 28 -21.79 -25.15 1.07
N LEU A 29 -22.46 -25.87 1.97
CA LEU A 29 -22.35 -25.67 3.40
C LEU A 29 -20.94 -25.98 3.91
N ALA A 30 -20.33 -27.07 3.48
CA ALA A 30 -18.97 -27.44 3.83
C ALA A 30 -17.95 -26.38 3.36
N PHE A 31 -18.12 -25.82 2.15
CA PHE A 31 -17.30 -24.71 1.66
C PHE A 31 -17.46 -23.48 2.54
N ALA A 32 -18.69 -23.07 2.84
CA ALA A 32 -18.98 -21.91 3.66
C ALA A 32 -18.43 -22.06 5.09
N LEU A 33 -18.63 -23.21 5.72
CA LEU A 33 -18.10 -23.49 7.07
C LEU A 33 -16.57 -23.47 7.10
N SER A 34 -15.91 -24.04 6.07
CA SER A 34 -14.45 -24.02 5.96
C SER A 34 -13.93 -22.58 5.78
N LEU A 35 -14.61 -21.77 4.97
CA LEU A 35 -14.25 -20.37 4.79
C LEU A 35 -14.43 -19.58 6.10
N ILE A 36 -15.54 -19.76 6.81
CA ILE A 36 -15.79 -19.13 8.12
C ILE A 36 -14.71 -19.54 9.12
N ALA A 37 -14.30 -20.80 9.15
CA ALA A 37 -13.24 -21.27 10.03
C ALA A 37 -11.89 -20.59 9.70
N ILE A 38 -11.55 -20.42 8.41
CA ILE A 38 -10.34 -19.69 7.98
C ILE A 38 -10.44 -18.21 8.39
N LEU A 39 -11.60 -17.57 8.22
CA LEU A 39 -11.79 -16.17 8.62
C LEU A 39 -11.68 -16.00 10.14
N ALA A 40 -12.27 -16.89 10.93
CA ALA A 40 -12.17 -16.87 12.39
C ALA A 40 -10.71 -17.10 12.86
N LEU A 41 -10.00 -18.03 12.22
CA LEU A 41 -8.57 -18.26 12.49
C LEU A 41 -7.72 -17.03 12.13
N THR A 42 -8.03 -16.37 11.00
CA THR A 42 -7.35 -15.13 10.59
C THR A 42 -7.60 -14.01 11.59
N TRP A 43 -8.85 -13.79 12.00
CA TRP A 43 -9.17 -12.80 13.04
C TRP A 43 -8.39 -13.06 14.33
N SER A 44 -8.38 -14.30 14.81
CA SER A 44 -7.66 -14.69 16.02
C SER A 44 -6.15 -14.49 15.91
N ALA A 45 -5.57 -14.75 14.72
CA ALA A 45 -4.14 -14.56 14.49
C ALA A 45 -3.74 -13.06 14.46
N TYR A 46 -4.61 -12.18 13.97
CA TYR A 46 -4.35 -10.74 13.91
C TYR A 46 -4.72 -9.98 15.20
N HIS A 47 -5.61 -10.54 16.03
CA HIS A 47 -6.16 -9.88 17.20
C HIS A 47 -5.10 -9.27 18.15
N PRO A 48 -3.98 -9.93 18.50
CA PRO A 48 -2.99 -9.33 19.39
C PRO A 48 -2.32 -8.08 18.82
N GLY A 49 -2.34 -7.89 17.51
CA GLY A 49 -1.74 -6.74 16.84
C GLY A 49 -2.61 -5.47 16.88
N LEU A 50 -3.86 -5.59 17.31
CA LEU A 50 -4.80 -4.45 17.35
C LEU A 50 -4.39 -3.39 18.38
N SER A 51 -3.68 -3.77 19.44
CA SER A 51 -3.22 -2.87 20.52
C SER A 51 -1.98 -2.04 20.16
N GLY A 52 -1.37 -2.26 18.98
CA GLY A 52 -0.14 -1.55 18.58
C GLY A 52 -0.37 -0.06 18.27
N ALA A 53 0.68 0.74 18.36
CA ALA A 53 0.67 2.17 18.07
C ALA A 53 0.51 2.49 16.57
N PHE A 54 0.28 3.76 16.24
CA PHE A 54 0.53 4.31 14.91
C PHE A 54 2.01 4.25 14.58
N LEU A 55 2.35 4.03 13.31
CA LEU A 55 3.71 3.81 12.85
C LEU A 55 4.01 4.68 11.62
N PHE A 56 5.21 5.19 11.54
CA PHE A 56 5.83 5.81 10.38
C PHE A 56 4.88 6.74 9.57
N ASP A 57 4.42 6.35 8.36
CA ASP A 57 3.54 7.18 7.51
C ASP A 57 2.14 7.42 8.12
N ASP A 58 1.73 6.63 9.12
CA ASP A 58 0.50 6.91 9.87
C ASP A 58 0.57 8.31 10.49
N LEU A 59 1.75 8.66 11.07
CA LEU A 59 1.99 9.94 11.72
C LEU A 59 2.14 11.11 10.73
N GLY A 60 2.43 10.84 9.46
CA GLY A 60 2.44 11.85 8.39
C GLY A 60 1.08 12.07 7.72
N SER A 61 0.18 11.09 7.79
CA SER A 61 -1.08 11.09 7.05
C SER A 61 -2.31 11.35 7.91
N LEU A 62 -2.42 10.69 9.07
CA LEU A 62 -3.62 10.75 9.93
C LEU A 62 -3.80 12.07 10.70
N PRO A 63 -2.76 12.83 11.09
CA PRO A 63 -2.94 14.13 11.74
C PRO A 63 -3.75 15.14 10.92
N LYS A 64 -3.88 14.93 9.61
CA LYS A 64 -4.76 15.72 8.73
C LYS A 64 -6.23 15.68 9.15
N LEU A 65 -6.65 14.65 9.92
CA LEU A 65 -8.00 14.58 10.54
C LEU A 65 -8.34 15.78 11.43
N GLY A 66 -7.34 16.40 12.06
CA GLY A 66 -7.53 17.57 12.93
C GLY A 66 -6.94 18.87 12.39
N ALA A 67 -6.22 18.83 11.25
CA ALA A 67 -5.43 19.96 10.74
C ALA A 67 -6.26 21.23 10.43
N THR A 68 -7.53 21.08 10.05
CA THR A 68 -8.45 22.18 9.76
C THR A 68 -9.69 22.16 10.65
N GLY A 69 -9.55 21.67 11.88
CA GLY A 69 -10.63 21.38 12.81
C GLY A 69 -11.24 19.97 12.65
N PRO A 70 -12.10 19.56 13.61
CA PRO A 70 -12.80 18.27 13.53
C PRO A 70 -13.62 18.15 12.25
N VAL A 71 -13.69 16.93 11.68
CA VAL A 71 -14.47 16.65 10.47
C VAL A 71 -15.93 16.38 10.86
N ASP A 72 -16.69 17.43 11.16
CA ASP A 72 -18.06 17.40 11.67
C ASP A 72 -19.08 18.10 10.75
N ASN A 73 -18.61 18.80 9.71
CA ASN A 73 -19.45 19.51 8.76
C ASN A 73 -18.91 19.38 7.31
N TRP A 74 -19.72 19.82 6.32
CA TRP A 74 -19.36 19.71 4.90
C TRP A 74 -18.10 20.49 4.53
N ALA A 75 -17.83 21.62 5.18
CA ALA A 75 -16.64 22.42 4.85
C ALA A 75 -15.37 21.67 5.30
N THR A 76 -15.32 21.21 6.55
CA THR A 76 -14.19 20.42 7.08
C THR A 76 -14.07 19.07 6.40
N PHE A 77 -15.19 18.43 6.00
CA PHE A 77 -15.19 17.21 5.21
C PHE A 77 -14.43 17.38 3.89
N TRP A 78 -14.77 18.38 3.09
CA TRP A 78 -14.08 18.61 1.81
C TRP A 78 -12.62 19.01 1.98
N ARG A 79 -12.28 19.83 2.99
CA ARG A 79 -10.89 20.14 3.32
C ARG A 79 -10.10 18.86 3.61
N TYR A 80 -10.66 17.99 4.45
CA TYR A 80 -9.99 16.74 4.81
C TYR A 80 -9.86 15.77 3.62
N ILE A 81 -10.93 15.47 2.91
CA ILE A 81 -10.93 14.49 1.81
C ILE A 81 -9.95 14.88 0.70
N THR A 82 -9.76 16.17 0.45
CA THR A 82 -8.84 16.67 -0.58
C THR A 82 -7.42 16.91 -0.08
N SER A 83 -7.15 16.84 1.22
CA SER A 83 -5.83 17.15 1.81
C SER A 83 -4.75 16.07 1.57
N GLY A 84 -5.10 14.92 1.00
CA GLY A 84 -4.15 13.86 0.71
C GLY A 84 -3.03 14.30 -0.23
N GLY A 85 -1.78 14.03 0.10
CA GLY A 85 -0.61 14.48 -0.65
C GLY A 85 0.40 13.37 -1.00
N ALA A 86 0.07 12.10 -0.75
CA ALA A 86 0.99 10.99 -0.95
C ALA A 86 1.29 10.67 -2.43
N ASP A 87 0.35 10.98 -3.32
CA ASP A 87 0.50 10.91 -4.77
C ASP A 87 -0.48 11.92 -5.44
N PRO A 88 -0.41 12.13 -6.76
CA PRO A 88 -1.28 13.10 -7.46
C PRO A 88 -2.79 12.85 -7.31
N THR A 89 -3.22 11.62 -6.96
CA THR A 89 -4.65 11.30 -6.75
C THR A 89 -5.16 11.78 -5.40
N GLY A 90 -4.28 12.00 -4.41
CA GLY A 90 -4.63 12.36 -3.03
C GLY A 90 -5.35 11.26 -2.25
N ARG A 91 -5.64 10.12 -2.88
CA ARG A 91 -6.28 8.93 -2.26
C ARG A 91 -7.58 9.23 -1.49
N PRO A 92 -8.54 9.96 -2.07
CA PRO A 92 -9.72 10.45 -1.34
C PRO A 92 -10.59 9.33 -0.77
N LEU A 93 -10.61 8.13 -1.36
CA LEU A 93 -11.37 6.99 -0.82
C LEU A 93 -10.69 6.40 0.43
N ALA A 94 -9.36 6.41 0.50
CA ALA A 94 -8.66 6.03 1.71
C ALA A 94 -8.91 7.06 2.83
N MET A 95 -8.81 8.37 2.52
CA MET A 95 -9.16 9.45 3.44
C MET A 95 -10.59 9.31 3.96
N LEU A 96 -11.56 9.09 3.06
CA LEU A 96 -12.96 8.85 3.44
C LEU A 96 -13.11 7.67 4.38
N SER A 97 -12.40 6.57 4.15
CA SER A 97 -12.49 5.38 4.97
C SER A 97 -12.00 5.57 6.40
N PHE A 98 -11.04 6.48 6.63
CA PHE A 98 -10.56 6.78 7.99
C PHE A 98 -11.59 7.52 8.85
N LEU A 99 -12.57 8.20 8.22
CA LEU A 99 -13.68 8.83 8.95
C LEU A 99 -14.64 7.84 9.62
N ILE A 100 -14.56 6.55 9.30
CA ILE A 100 -15.28 5.48 10.00
C ILE A 100 -14.75 5.34 11.42
N ASP A 101 -13.44 5.58 11.63
CA ASP A 101 -12.73 5.27 12.87
C ASP A 101 -12.52 6.52 13.74
N ALA A 102 -12.28 7.69 13.12
CA ALA A 102 -12.10 8.96 13.83
C ALA A 102 -12.48 10.16 12.97
N ARG A 103 -12.84 11.28 13.62
CA ARG A 103 -13.18 12.57 12.97
C ARG A 103 -12.28 13.71 13.42
N ASN A 104 -11.33 13.43 14.28
CA ASN A 104 -10.39 14.41 14.82
C ASN A 104 -9.05 13.73 15.16
N TRP A 105 -8.02 14.54 15.41
CA TRP A 105 -6.69 14.11 15.86
C TRP A 105 -6.32 14.84 17.16
N PRO A 106 -5.63 14.20 18.11
CA PRO A 106 -5.15 12.81 18.12
C PRO A 106 -6.26 11.77 18.25
N ALA A 107 -6.04 10.56 17.71
CA ALA A 107 -6.98 9.45 17.68
C ALA A 107 -6.37 8.17 18.25
N ASP A 108 -7.24 7.21 18.63
CA ASP A 108 -6.81 5.87 19.05
C ASP A 108 -6.52 4.99 17.83
N PRO A 109 -5.38 4.29 17.73
CA PRO A 109 -5.08 3.38 16.62
C PRO A 109 -5.96 2.12 16.56
N TYR A 110 -6.56 1.69 17.67
CA TYR A 110 -7.30 0.44 17.78
C TYR A 110 -8.49 0.34 16.77
N PRO A 111 -9.44 1.30 16.69
CA PRO A 111 -10.53 1.24 15.72
C PRO A 111 -10.05 1.12 14.28
N PHE A 112 -9.01 1.87 13.91
CA PHE A 112 -8.44 1.81 12.56
C PHE A 112 -7.90 0.42 12.20
N LYS A 113 -7.22 -0.24 13.13
CA LYS A 113 -6.69 -1.59 12.93
C LYS A 113 -7.80 -2.62 12.86
N VAL A 114 -8.87 -2.48 13.66
CA VAL A 114 -10.07 -3.33 13.58
C VAL A 114 -10.67 -3.24 12.19
N THR A 115 -10.91 -2.03 11.68
CA THR A 115 -11.45 -1.81 10.32
C THR A 115 -10.53 -2.41 9.26
N ASN A 116 -9.22 -2.29 9.40
CA ASN A 116 -8.26 -2.91 8.48
C ASN A 116 -8.37 -4.45 8.48
N VAL A 117 -8.44 -5.08 9.67
CA VAL A 117 -8.58 -6.54 9.74
C VAL A 117 -9.91 -7.00 9.12
N ILE A 118 -11.02 -6.29 9.38
CA ILE A 118 -12.31 -6.58 8.74
C ILE A 118 -12.19 -6.48 7.21
N LEU A 119 -11.56 -5.43 6.69
CA LEU A 119 -11.34 -5.25 5.26
C LEU A 119 -10.46 -6.38 4.67
N HIS A 120 -9.45 -6.85 5.43
CA HIS A 120 -8.63 -8.01 5.05
C HIS A 120 -9.48 -9.28 4.91
N LEU A 121 -10.38 -9.54 5.86
CA LEU A 121 -11.31 -10.67 5.80
C LEU A 121 -12.25 -10.57 4.60
N VAL A 122 -12.80 -9.38 4.32
CA VAL A 122 -13.64 -9.12 3.13
C VAL A 122 -12.86 -9.42 1.84
N ASN A 123 -11.63 -8.94 1.73
CA ASN A 123 -10.77 -9.23 0.59
C ASN A 123 -10.49 -10.73 0.44
N GLY A 124 -10.33 -11.45 1.54
CA GLY A 124 -10.18 -12.91 1.52
C GLY A 124 -11.40 -13.64 0.97
N VAL A 125 -12.62 -13.20 1.34
CA VAL A 125 -13.88 -13.74 0.79
C VAL A 125 -13.97 -13.47 -0.72
N LEU A 126 -13.70 -12.24 -1.15
CA LEU A 126 -13.71 -11.86 -2.57
C LEU A 126 -12.66 -12.66 -3.35
N LEU A 127 -11.47 -12.82 -2.80
CA LEU A 127 -10.39 -13.62 -3.39
C LEU A 127 -10.81 -15.08 -3.53
N ALA A 128 -11.35 -15.71 -2.48
CA ALA A 128 -11.85 -17.08 -2.54
C ALA A 128 -12.88 -17.25 -3.66
N TRP A 129 -13.74 -16.25 -3.84
CA TRP A 129 -14.73 -16.26 -4.90
C TRP A 129 -14.13 -16.13 -6.30
N VAL A 130 -13.15 -15.22 -6.49
CA VAL A 130 -12.38 -15.09 -7.74
C VAL A 130 -11.71 -16.41 -8.09
N LEU A 131 -10.95 -16.99 -7.15
CA LEU A 131 -10.21 -18.23 -7.36
C LEU A 131 -11.15 -19.43 -7.68
N TRP A 132 -12.29 -19.51 -6.99
CA TRP A 132 -13.30 -20.53 -7.27
C TRP A 132 -13.88 -20.38 -8.67
N LYS A 133 -14.24 -19.15 -9.10
CA LYS A 133 -14.75 -18.87 -10.44
C LYS A 133 -13.72 -19.21 -11.52
N LEU A 134 -12.48 -18.77 -11.37
CA LEU A 134 -11.40 -19.08 -12.30
C LEU A 134 -11.15 -20.59 -12.38
N GLY A 135 -11.13 -21.30 -11.24
CA GLY A 135 -10.98 -22.73 -11.19
C GLY A 135 -12.09 -23.46 -11.95
N ARG A 136 -13.34 -23.02 -11.77
CA ARG A 136 -14.50 -23.57 -12.48
C ARG A 136 -14.45 -23.37 -14.00
N ILE A 137 -13.80 -22.31 -14.47
CA ILE A 137 -13.61 -22.04 -15.90
C ILE A 137 -12.51 -22.94 -16.49
N LEU A 138 -11.45 -23.22 -15.73
CA LEU A 138 -10.34 -24.06 -16.16
C LEU A 138 -10.69 -25.56 -16.20
N THR A 139 -11.70 -26.01 -15.44
CA THR A 139 -12.11 -27.42 -15.43
C THR A 139 -13.19 -27.64 -16.48
N PRO A 140 -12.94 -28.43 -17.56
CA PRO A 140 -13.92 -28.68 -18.60
C PRO A 140 -15.13 -29.39 -18.01
N SER A 141 -16.35 -28.88 -18.21
CA SER A 141 -17.55 -29.64 -17.98
C SER A 141 -17.67 -30.67 -19.11
N GLY A 142 -17.83 -31.97 -18.80
CA GLY A 142 -17.94 -33.06 -19.78
C GLY A 142 -19.03 -32.88 -20.86
N ARG A 143 -19.93 -31.89 -20.68
CA ARG A 143 -20.89 -31.46 -21.70
C ARG A 143 -20.30 -30.72 -22.89
N ALA A 144 -19.11 -30.09 -22.74
CA ALA A 144 -18.44 -29.39 -23.86
C ALA A 144 -17.76 -30.42 -24.79
N GLN A 145 -17.23 -31.53 -24.26
CA GLN A 145 -16.64 -32.60 -25.02
C GLN A 145 -17.70 -33.43 -25.79
N ALA A 146 -18.85 -33.70 -25.19
CA ALA A 146 -19.96 -34.36 -25.84
C ALA A 146 -20.57 -33.55 -27.01
N ARG A 147 -20.56 -32.22 -26.94
CA ARG A 147 -21.02 -31.34 -28.03
C ARG A 147 -20.04 -31.22 -29.19
N SER A 148 -18.74 -31.43 -28.98
CA SER A 148 -17.76 -31.47 -30.07
C SER A 148 -17.84 -32.75 -30.93
N CYS A 149 -18.42 -33.82 -30.39
CA CYS A 149 -18.71 -35.04 -31.11
C CYS A 149 -20.05 -35.02 -31.88
N GLN A 150 -20.92 -34.03 -31.65
CA GLN A 150 -22.19 -33.83 -32.36
C GLN A 150 -22.13 -32.83 -33.52
N ALA A 151 -20.97 -32.63 -34.15
CA ALA A 151 -20.87 -31.85 -35.39
C ALA A 151 -21.48 -32.69 -36.58
N PRO A 152 -22.22 -32.04 -37.52
CA PRO A 152 -23.06 -32.75 -38.48
C PRO A 152 -22.37 -33.47 -39.63
N ASP A 153 -21.07 -33.66 -39.64
CA ASP A 153 -20.32 -34.28 -40.75
C ASP A 153 -19.61 -35.58 -40.38
N ALA A 154 -20.34 -36.51 -39.78
CA ALA A 154 -19.81 -37.86 -39.44
C ALA A 154 -19.63 -38.80 -40.65
N THR A 155 -19.92 -38.36 -41.87
CA THR A 155 -19.90 -39.23 -43.06
C THR A 155 -18.56 -39.32 -43.80
N THR A 156 -17.58 -38.49 -43.42
CA THR A 156 -16.30 -38.38 -44.21
C THR A 156 -15.04 -38.98 -43.56
N PHE A 157 -15.07 -39.41 -42.29
CA PHE A 157 -13.87 -40.02 -41.66
C PHE A 157 -14.21 -41.16 -40.68
N PRO A 158 -14.05 -42.46 -41.09
CA PRO A 158 -14.35 -43.63 -40.25
C PRO A 158 -13.46 -43.83 -39.01
N ARG A 159 -12.37 -43.11 -38.88
CA ARG A 159 -11.50 -43.10 -37.66
C ARG A 159 -12.04 -42.25 -36.53
N ALA A 160 -12.79 -41.18 -36.83
CA ALA A 160 -13.40 -40.32 -35.84
C ALA A 160 -14.56 -40.98 -35.07
N SER A 161 -15.32 -41.87 -35.76
CA SER A 161 -16.43 -42.59 -35.14
C SER A 161 -16.00 -43.64 -34.09
N ARG A 162 -14.84 -44.30 -34.28
CA ARG A 162 -14.29 -45.25 -33.29
C ARG A 162 -13.80 -44.59 -32.03
N VAL A 163 -13.23 -43.38 -32.13
CA VAL A 163 -12.80 -42.60 -30.97
C VAL A 163 -13.99 -42.02 -30.22
N CYS A 164 -15.05 -41.62 -30.94
CA CYS A 164 -16.31 -41.16 -30.31
C CYS A 164 -17.06 -42.30 -29.61
N ASN A 165 -17.13 -43.49 -30.20
CA ASN A 165 -17.77 -44.64 -29.58
C ASN A 165 -17.01 -45.21 -28.37
N ALA A 166 -15.66 -45.10 -28.35
CA ALA A 166 -14.84 -45.42 -27.18
C ALA A 166 -15.06 -44.42 -26.04
N ILE A 167 -15.26 -43.14 -26.36
CA ILE A 167 -15.58 -42.09 -25.40
C ILE A 167 -17.00 -42.21 -24.85
N GLU A 168 -18.00 -42.68 -25.65
CA GLU A 168 -19.36 -42.96 -25.20
C GLU A 168 -19.42 -44.21 -24.32
N GLY A 169 -18.65 -45.26 -24.61
CA GLY A 169 -18.53 -46.45 -23.76
C GLY A 169 -17.95 -46.14 -22.38
N ASP A 170 -16.90 -45.32 -22.31
CA ASP A 170 -16.32 -44.85 -21.06
C ASP A 170 -17.20 -43.82 -20.34
N ALA A 171 -17.99 -43.01 -21.07
CA ALA A 171 -18.92 -42.03 -20.49
C ALA A 171 -20.15 -42.69 -19.81
N ALA A 172 -20.56 -43.89 -20.24
CA ALA A 172 -21.63 -44.62 -19.59
C ALA A 172 -21.20 -45.28 -18.27
N SER A 173 -19.92 -45.64 -18.12
CA SER A 173 -19.31 -46.13 -16.88
C SER A 173 -18.75 -45.01 -15.96
N ALA A 174 -18.45 -43.83 -16.51
CA ALA A 174 -17.99 -42.67 -15.78
C ALA A 174 -19.15 -41.88 -15.16
N SER A 175 -19.77 -42.46 -14.13
CA SER A 175 -20.72 -41.74 -13.27
C SER A 175 -20.02 -40.54 -12.63
N HIS A 176 -20.30 -39.31 -13.13
CA HIS A 176 -20.04 -37.99 -12.53
C HIS A 176 -18.63 -37.36 -12.58
N PRO A 177 -18.06 -37.03 -13.76
CA PRO A 177 -16.85 -36.15 -13.79
C PRO A 177 -17.10 -34.75 -13.20
N SER A 178 -18.34 -34.26 -13.20
CA SER A 178 -18.67 -32.92 -12.71
C SER A 178 -18.51 -32.65 -11.20
N ARG A 179 -18.48 -33.72 -10.38
CA ARG A 179 -18.40 -33.60 -8.90
C ARG A 179 -16.99 -33.54 -8.37
N VAL A 180 -16.08 -34.24 -9.01
CA VAL A 180 -14.66 -34.28 -8.62
C VAL A 180 -14.04 -32.94 -8.88
N ASP A 181 -14.35 -32.31 -9.99
CA ASP A 181 -13.82 -30.99 -10.39
C ASP A 181 -14.29 -29.85 -9.48
N ALA A 182 -15.56 -29.87 -9.03
CA ALA A 182 -16.09 -28.84 -8.13
C ALA A 182 -15.41 -28.86 -6.75
N LYS A 183 -15.08 -30.05 -6.23
CA LYS A 183 -14.36 -30.20 -4.96
C LYS A 183 -12.89 -29.72 -5.08
N CYS A 184 -12.24 -30.01 -6.21
CA CYS A 184 -10.89 -29.52 -6.48
C CYS A 184 -10.85 -27.99 -6.50
N CYS A 185 -11.78 -27.34 -7.22
CA CYS A 185 -11.89 -25.88 -7.27
C CYS A 185 -12.16 -25.27 -5.90
N ALA A 186 -12.99 -25.92 -5.06
CA ALA A 186 -13.29 -25.46 -3.72
C ALA A 186 -12.05 -25.52 -2.81
N ILE A 187 -11.32 -26.65 -2.82
CA ILE A 187 -10.07 -26.80 -2.06
C ILE A 187 -9.03 -25.76 -2.53
N ALA A 188 -8.90 -25.59 -3.85
CA ALA A 188 -7.95 -24.63 -4.41
C ALA A 188 -8.27 -23.18 -3.99
N ALA A 189 -9.55 -22.81 -3.99
CA ALA A 189 -9.98 -21.48 -3.57
C ALA A 189 -9.78 -21.26 -2.07
N LEU A 190 -10.16 -22.23 -1.23
CA LEU A 190 -9.96 -22.16 0.23
C LEU A 190 -8.48 -22.12 0.61
N PHE A 191 -7.66 -22.97 -0.01
CA PHE A 191 -6.21 -22.95 0.26
C PHE A 191 -5.56 -21.66 -0.24
N GLY A 192 -5.85 -21.24 -1.49
CA GLY A 192 -5.25 -20.04 -2.07
C GLY A 192 -5.60 -18.77 -1.28
N ALA A 193 -6.88 -18.59 -0.95
CA ALA A 193 -7.34 -17.45 -0.16
C ALA A 193 -6.89 -17.56 1.31
N GLY A 194 -6.91 -18.76 1.90
CA GLY A 194 -6.45 -18.99 3.28
C GLY A 194 -4.96 -18.78 3.44
N ALA A 195 -4.13 -19.25 2.50
CA ALA A 195 -2.70 -19.01 2.51
C ALA A 195 -2.35 -17.52 2.38
N TRP A 196 -3.12 -16.78 1.56
CA TRP A 196 -2.98 -15.34 1.45
C TRP A 196 -3.45 -14.62 2.73
N LEU A 197 -4.63 -14.97 3.28
CA LEU A 197 -5.17 -14.37 4.52
C LEU A 197 -4.24 -14.57 5.73
N LEU A 198 -3.69 -15.77 5.86
CA LEU A 198 -2.86 -16.18 7.00
C LEU A 198 -1.36 -15.98 6.75
N HIS A 199 -0.98 -15.26 5.70
CA HIS A 199 0.43 -15.08 5.40
C HIS A 199 1.08 -14.01 6.30
N PRO A 200 2.15 -14.32 7.05
CA PRO A 200 2.75 -13.37 7.99
C PRO A 200 3.28 -12.10 7.33
N LEU A 201 3.69 -12.15 6.05
CA LEU A 201 4.14 -10.97 5.30
C LEU A 201 3.06 -9.88 5.21
N LEU A 202 1.78 -10.27 5.16
CA LEU A 202 0.66 -9.33 5.00
C LEU A 202 0.25 -8.62 6.30
N VAL A 203 0.83 -9.00 7.43
CA VAL A 203 0.69 -8.26 8.70
C VAL A 203 1.16 -6.82 8.52
N SER A 204 2.25 -6.60 7.77
CA SER A 204 2.79 -5.27 7.47
C SER A 204 1.87 -4.40 6.61
N THR A 205 0.84 -4.96 5.95
CA THR A 205 -0.21 -4.20 5.29
C THR A 205 -1.40 -4.01 6.22
N THR A 206 -1.83 -5.10 6.86
CA THR A 206 -3.11 -5.13 7.60
C THR A 206 -3.06 -4.34 8.90
N LEU A 207 -1.95 -4.41 9.66
CA LEU A 207 -1.77 -3.70 10.94
C LEU A 207 -1.09 -2.34 10.80
N TYR A 208 -0.64 -1.95 9.63
CA TYR A 208 -0.15 -0.62 9.30
C TYR A 208 -1.32 0.21 8.76
N VAL A 209 -1.80 1.18 9.55
CA VAL A 209 -3.11 1.81 9.35
C VAL A 209 -3.24 2.47 7.99
N VAL A 210 -2.24 3.25 7.57
CA VAL A 210 -2.25 3.97 6.28
C VAL A 210 -2.35 3.03 5.08
N GLN A 211 -1.90 1.76 5.21
CA GLN A 211 -1.97 0.79 4.11
C GLN A 211 -3.40 0.28 3.84
N ARG A 212 -4.41 0.78 4.56
CA ARG A 212 -5.81 0.64 4.15
C ARG A 212 -6.03 1.06 2.70
N GLU A 213 -5.27 2.01 2.22
CA GLU A 213 -5.25 2.43 0.82
C GLU A 213 -4.96 1.28 -0.15
N ALA A 214 -3.94 0.44 0.15
CA ALA A 214 -3.61 -0.73 -0.65
C ALA A 214 -4.69 -1.82 -0.55
N MET A 215 -5.30 -1.95 0.63
CA MET A 215 -6.37 -2.92 0.87
C MET A 215 -7.66 -2.55 0.14
N LEU A 216 -8.05 -1.28 0.13
CA LEU A 216 -9.20 -0.76 -0.63
C LEU A 216 -8.96 -0.88 -2.14
N SER A 217 -7.77 -0.52 -2.62
CA SER A 217 -7.40 -0.71 -4.03
C SER A 217 -7.57 -2.18 -4.44
N ALA A 218 -7.07 -3.10 -3.62
CA ALA A 218 -7.22 -4.54 -3.84
C ALA A 218 -8.69 -5.01 -3.80
N THR A 219 -9.53 -4.43 -2.93
CA THR A 219 -10.97 -4.69 -2.89
C THR A 219 -11.61 -4.40 -4.24
N PHE A 220 -11.36 -3.21 -4.79
CA PHE A 220 -11.93 -2.82 -6.09
C PHE A 220 -11.33 -3.62 -7.25
N VAL A 221 -10.06 -4.04 -7.17
CA VAL A 221 -9.47 -4.97 -8.13
C VAL A 221 -10.21 -6.31 -8.12
N LEU A 222 -10.48 -6.89 -6.94
CA LEU A 222 -11.22 -8.15 -6.81
C LEU A 222 -12.67 -8.03 -7.29
N ILE A 223 -13.36 -6.94 -6.97
CA ILE A 223 -14.71 -6.64 -7.47
C ILE A 223 -14.69 -6.51 -8.99
N GLY A 224 -13.70 -5.82 -9.55
CA GLY A 224 -13.50 -5.69 -10.99
C GLY A 224 -13.27 -7.05 -11.66
N MET A 225 -12.43 -7.92 -11.07
CA MET A 225 -12.22 -9.27 -11.57
C MET A 225 -13.51 -10.10 -11.54
N LEU A 226 -14.28 -10.07 -10.45
CA LEU A 226 -15.57 -10.76 -10.34
C LEU A 226 -16.59 -10.24 -11.35
N GLY A 227 -16.68 -8.92 -11.51
CA GLY A 227 -17.57 -8.27 -12.46
C GLY A 227 -17.23 -8.64 -13.91
N TRP A 228 -15.94 -8.65 -14.26
CA TRP A 228 -15.48 -9.05 -15.59
C TRP A 228 -15.80 -10.53 -15.86
N ILE A 229 -15.48 -11.43 -14.93
CA ILE A 229 -15.80 -12.87 -15.04
C ILE A 229 -17.31 -13.08 -15.17
N ALA A 230 -18.14 -12.40 -14.37
CA ALA A 230 -19.60 -12.50 -14.45
C ALA A 230 -20.12 -12.04 -15.82
N SER A 231 -19.57 -10.93 -16.33
CA SER A 231 -19.92 -10.39 -17.64
C SER A 231 -19.54 -11.34 -18.78
N ARG A 232 -18.37 -11.99 -18.70
CA ARG A 232 -17.96 -13.03 -19.66
C ARG A 232 -18.89 -14.22 -19.64
N LEU A 233 -19.32 -14.65 -18.46
CA LEU A 233 -20.31 -15.74 -18.31
C LEU A 233 -21.71 -15.34 -18.84
N ALA A 234 -22.15 -14.10 -18.64
CA ALA A 234 -23.39 -13.57 -19.20
C ALA A 234 -23.34 -13.52 -20.74
N LEU A 235 -22.19 -13.09 -21.28
CA LEU A 235 -21.95 -13.06 -22.72
C LEU A 235 -22.00 -14.47 -23.33
N ALA A 236 -21.43 -15.48 -22.67
CA ALA A 236 -21.50 -16.89 -23.09
C ALA A 236 -22.93 -17.45 -23.08
N ARG A 237 -23.85 -16.85 -22.30
CA ARG A 237 -25.27 -17.16 -22.28
C ARG A 237 -26.13 -16.39 -23.30
N GLY A 238 -25.48 -15.48 -24.08
CA GLY A 238 -26.15 -14.66 -25.09
C GLY A 238 -26.67 -13.30 -24.63
N HIS A 239 -26.41 -12.92 -23.36
CA HIS A 239 -26.85 -11.63 -22.80
C HIS A 239 -25.85 -10.50 -23.13
N LEU A 240 -25.92 -9.94 -24.37
CA LEU A 240 -24.91 -8.97 -24.84
C LEU A 240 -24.94 -7.64 -24.07
N LYS A 241 -26.11 -6.95 -23.99
CA LYS A 241 -26.21 -5.62 -23.37
C LYS A 241 -25.79 -5.62 -21.90
N PRO A 242 -26.32 -6.48 -21.01
CA PRO A 242 -25.89 -6.50 -19.61
C PRO A 242 -24.43 -6.95 -19.44
N ALA A 243 -23.91 -7.80 -20.34
CA ALA A 243 -22.49 -8.17 -20.31
C ALA A 243 -21.58 -6.98 -20.61
N LEU A 244 -21.89 -6.16 -21.64
CA LEU A 244 -21.09 -4.96 -21.97
C LEU A 244 -21.17 -3.90 -20.87
N ALA A 245 -22.35 -3.67 -20.28
CA ALA A 245 -22.49 -2.75 -19.14
C ALA A 245 -21.69 -3.22 -17.92
N GLY A 246 -21.73 -4.52 -17.61
CA GLY A 246 -20.94 -5.11 -16.54
C GLY A 246 -19.43 -5.04 -16.80
N MET A 247 -18.98 -5.23 -18.06
CA MET A 247 -17.56 -5.05 -18.44
C MET A 247 -17.10 -3.61 -18.25
N MET A 248 -17.92 -2.65 -18.63
CA MET A 248 -17.62 -1.22 -18.41
C MET A 248 -17.48 -0.90 -16.93
N GLY A 249 -18.44 -1.34 -16.09
CA GLY A 249 -18.37 -1.15 -14.64
C GLY A 249 -17.16 -1.82 -14.02
N ALA A 250 -16.88 -3.07 -14.41
CA ALA A 250 -15.74 -3.83 -13.91
C ALA A 250 -14.38 -3.22 -14.27
N ALA A 251 -14.23 -2.75 -15.52
CA ALA A 251 -12.97 -2.21 -16.00
C ALA A 251 -12.77 -0.73 -15.67
N TRP A 252 -13.81 0.12 -15.79
CA TRP A 252 -13.64 1.56 -15.63
C TRP A 252 -13.98 2.05 -14.23
N LEU A 253 -15.20 1.75 -13.75
CA LEU A 253 -15.60 2.22 -12.41
C LEU A 253 -14.68 1.63 -11.34
N CYS A 254 -14.39 0.32 -11.39
CA CYS A 254 -13.49 -0.29 -10.42
C CYS A 254 -12.04 0.23 -10.55
N THR A 255 -11.57 0.54 -11.77
CA THR A 255 -10.23 1.16 -11.94
C THR A 255 -10.19 2.55 -11.31
N VAL A 256 -11.21 3.39 -11.52
CA VAL A 256 -11.28 4.72 -10.90
C VAL A 256 -11.29 4.59 -9.38
N LEU A 257 -12.16 3.74 -8.81
CA LEU A 257 -12.24 3.54 -7.36
C LEU A 257 -10.96 2.96 -6.78
N ALA A 258 -10.33 1.99 -7.46
CA ALA A 258 -9.04 1.44 -7.05
C ALA A 258 -7.93 2.49 -7.06
N THR A 259 -7.87 3.34 -8.11
CA THR A 259 -6.87 4.41 -8.26
C THR A 259 -7.06 5.53 -7.24
N LEU A 260 -8.32 5.91 -6.95
CA LEU A 260 -8.65 6.88 -5.90
C LEU A 260 -8.41 6.34 -4.49
N SER A 261 -8.20 5.03 -4.34
CA SER A 261 -7.76 4.41 -3.09
C SER A 261 -6.22 4.38 -2.99
N LYS A 262 -5.54 3.94 -4.06
CA LYS A 262 -4.07 3.95 -4.21
C LYS A 262 -3.72 3.96 -5.69
N GLY A 263 -2.71 4.72 -6.09
CA GLY A 263 -2.33 4.91 -7.49
C GLY A 263 -2.08 3.61 -8.28
N ASN A 264 -1.61 2.53 -7.62
CA ASN A 264 -1.42 1.23 -8.28
C ASN A 264 -2.72 0.55 -8.75
N GLY A 265 -3.89 1.00 -8.30
CA GLY A 265 -5.21 0.54 -8.79
C GLY A 265 -5.42 0.78 -10.29
N ILE A 266 -4.70 1.72 -10.90
CA ILE A 266 -4.71 1.99 -12.34
C ILE A 266 -4.26 0.78 -13.19
N LEU A 267 -3.61 -0.20 -12.57
CA LEU A 267 -3.19 -1.45 -13.21
C LEU A 267 -4.35 -2.44 -13.46
N LEU A 268 -5.56 -2.21 -12.93
CA LEU A 268 -6.68 -3.15 -13.07
C LEU A 268 -6.97 -3.56 -14.52
N PRO A 269 -6.99 -2.66 -15.54
CA PRO A 269 -7.19 -3.06 -16.94
C PRO A 269 -6.15 -4.07 -17.42
N LEU A 270 -4.86 -3.92 -17.06
CA LEU A 270 -3.80 -4.87 -17.39
C LEU A 270 -4.02 -6.22 -16.69
N LEU A 271 -4.40 -6.21 -15.41
CA LEU A 271 -4.65 -7.43 -14.64
C LEU A 271 -5.86 -8.21 -15.21
N LEU A 272 -6.92 -7.49 -15.62
CA LEU A 272 -8.07 -8.07 -16.33
C LEU A 272 -7.68 -8.60 -17.71
N LEU A 273 -6.79 -7.90 -18.43
CA LEU A 273 -6.29 -8.33 -19.74
C LEU A 273 -5.53 -9.65 -19.62
N LEU A 274 -4.71 -9.83 -18.59
CA LEU A 274 -4.02 -11.09 -18.32
C LEU A 274 -5.00 -12.22 -18.02
N ALA A 275 -6.00 -11.97 -17.18
CA ALA A 275 -7.05 -12.97 -16.88
C ALA A 275 -7.87 -13.33 -18.13
N GLU A 276 -8.22 -12.32 -18.96
CA GLU A 276 -8.92 -12.54 -20.24
C GLU A 276 -8.08 -13.36 -21.19
N TRP A 277 -6.82 -12.99 -21.39
CA TRP A 277 -5.94 -13.62 -22.38
C TRP A 277 -5.54 -15.05 -22.00
N ILE A 278 -5.26 -15.30 -20.71
CA ILE A 278 -4.72 -16.59 -20.26
C ILE A 278 -5.84 -17.59 -19.92
N VAL A 279 -6.93 -17.11 -19.32
CA VAL A 279 -7.99 -18.00 -18.78
C VAL A 279 -9.32 -17.85 -19.51
N LEU A 280 -9.86 -16.63 -19.66
CA LEU A 280 -11.25 -16.47 -20.06
C LEU A 280 -11.44 -16.68 -21.57
N ALA A 281 -10.59 -16.08 -22.41
CA ALA A 281 -10.72 -16.20 -23.86
C ALA A 281 -10.54 -17.65 -24.37
N PRO A 282 -9.56 -18.44 -23.86
CA PRO A 282 -9.39 -19.82 -24.30
C PRO A 282 -10.50 -20.76 -23.83
N HIS A 283 -11.09 -20.53 -22.63
CA HIS A 283 -12.02 -21.48 -22.00
C HIS A 283 -13.50 -21.04 -22.07
N LEU A 284 -13.77 -19.81 -22.49
CA LEU A 284 -15.13 -19.27 -22.70
C LEU A 284 -15.27 -18.70 -24.14
N PRO A 285 -15.17 -19.54 -25.17
CA PRO A 285 -15.28 -19.08 -26.56
C PRO A 285 -16.68 -18.53 -26.85
N THR A 286 -16.74 -17.48 -27.65
CA THR A 286 -18.01 -16.93 -28.16
C THR A 286 -18.33 -17.56 -29.52
N THR A 287 -19.51 -18.16 -29.64
CA THR A 287 -19.94 -18.85 -30.86
C THR A 287 -20.43 -17.91 -31.94
N SER A 288 -21.15 -16.83 -31.58
CA SER A 288 -21.70 -15.86 -32.53
C SER A 288 -20.63 -14.89 -33.03
N PRO A 289 -20.48 -14.69 -34.36
CA PRO A 289 -19.60 -13.69 -34.93
C PRO A 289 -19.90 -12.26 -34.46
N HIS A 290 -21.17 -11.92 -34.28
CA HIS A 290 -21.62 -10.61 -33.77
C HIS A 290 -21.13 -10.37 -32.34
N THR A 291 -21.38 -11.34 -31.44
CA THR A 291 -20.92 -11.28 -30.04
C THR A 291 -19.39 -11.21 -29.93
N ARG A 292 -18.66 -11.96 -30.79
CA ARG A 292 -17.19 -11.94 -30.85
C ARG A 292 -16.66 -10.56 -31.24
N ARG A 293 -17.32 -9.87 -32.19
CA ARG A 293 -16.95 -8.52 -32.63
C ARG A 293 -17.09 -7.53 -31.47
N TRP A 294 -18.21 -7.57 -30.73
CA TRP A 294 -18.43 -6.70 -29.57
C TRP A 294 -17.46 -6.99 -28.42
N LEU A 295 -17.17 -8.27 -28.15
CA LEU A 295 -16.16 -8.64 -27.16
C LEU A 295 -14.79 -8.07 -27.52
N ARG A 296 -14.33 -8.21 -28.77
CA ARG A 296 -13.05 -7.64 -29.21
C ARG A 296 -13.01 -6.13 -29.03
N ARG A 297 -14.10 -5.43 -29.33
CA ARG A 297 -14.21 -3.99 -29.11
C ARG A 297 -14.14 -3.66 -27.61
N ALA A 298 -14.87 -4.38 -26.77
CA ALA A 298 -14.86 -4.20 -25.32
C ALA A 298 -13.46 -4.42 -24.73
N VAL A 299 -12.75 -5.50 -25.11
CA VAL A 299 -11.37 -5.75 -24.70
C VAL A 299 -10.43 -4.64 -25.18
N ALA A 300 -10.58 -4.18 -26.44
CA ALA A 300 -9.75 -3.10 -26.98
C ALA A 300 -9.96 -1.79 -26.21
N ILE A 301 -11.22 -1.37 -26.00
CA ILE A 301 -11.57 -0.09 -25.38
C ILE A 301 -11.36 -0.11 -23.86
N PHE A 302 -11.75 -1.21 -23.18
CA PHE A 302 -11.78 -1.23 -21.73
C PHE A 302 -10.49 -1.75 -21.10
N LEU A 303 -9.69 -2.56 -21.81
CA LEU A 303 -8.47 -3.15 -21.27
C LEU A 303 -7.21 -2.70 -22.01
N ILE A 304 -7.15 -2.85 -23.34
CA ILE A 304 -5.93 -2.55 -24.11
C ILE A 304 -5.66 -1.03 -24.13
N LEU A 305 -6.65 -0.22 -24.48
CA LEU A 305 -6.48 1.24 -24.58
C LEU A 305 -6.02 1.87 -23.24
N PRO A 306 -6.65 1.62 -22.08
CA PRO A 306 -6.16 2.17 -20.81
C PRO A 306 -4.77 1.68 -20.45
N THR A 307 -4.45 0.40 -20.73
CA THR A 307 -3.11 -0.15 -20.49
C THR A 307 -2.05 0.55 -21.35
N LEU A 308 -2.34 0.81 -22.63
CA LEU A 308 -1.43 1.52 -23.52
C LEU A 308 -1.28 2.99 -23.14
N LEU A 309 -2.37 3.65 -22.71
CA LEU A 309 -2.32 5.03 -22.20
C LEU A 309 -1.46 5.13 -20.96
N LEU A 310 -1.59 4.18 -20.02
CA LEU A 310 -0.72 4.12 -18.85
C LEU A 310 0.74 3.91 -19.26
N ALA A 311 1.04 2.97 -20.15
CA ALA A 311 2.38 2.72 -20.64
C ALA A 311 2.98 3.97 -21.31
N ALA A 312 2.20 4.66 -22.16
CA ALA A 312 2.60 5.91 -22.81
C ALA A 312 2.88 7.02 -21.79
N TYR A 313 2.01 7.18 -20.78
CA TYR A 313 2.23 8.14 -19.70
C TYR A 313 3.52 7.85 -18.91
N LEU A 314 3.75 6.59 -18.54
CA LEU A 314 4.95 6.19 -17.83
C LEU A 314 6.22 6.45 -18.68
N LEU A 315 6.19 6.17 -19.98
CA LEU A 315 7.30 6.47 -20.88
C LEU A 315 7.52 7.98 -21.06
N TYR A 316 6.45 8.76 -21.11
CA TYR A 316 6.52 10.22 -21.19
C TYR A 316 7.13 10.86 -19.93
N ALA A 317 6.82 10.34 -18.73
CA ALA A 317 7.31 10.88 -17.47
C ALA A 317 8.78 10.46 -17.17
N LEU A 318 9.26 9.36 -17.75
CA LEU A 318 10.60 8.79 -17.47
C LEU A 318 11.76 9.76 -17.68
N PRO A 319 11.85 10.57 -18.78
CA PRO A 319 12.95 11.51 -18.95
C PRO A 319 13.04 12.56 -17.83
N GLY A 320 11.90 13.04 -17.34
CA GLY A 320 11.85 13.98 -16.21
C GLY A 320 12.43 13.38 -14.94
N GLU A 321 12.09 12.13 -14.63
CA GLU A 321 12.63 11.44 -13.46
C GLU A 321 14.13 11.14 -13.59
N ILE A 322 14.61 10.80 -14.78
CA ILE A 322 16.05 10.62 -15.02
C ILE A 322 16.79 11.95 -14.78
N HIS A 323 16.23 13.06 -15.25
CA HIS A 323 16.83 14.38 -15.06
C HIS A 323 16.86 14.82 -13.58
N ASN A 324 15.79 14.53 -12.83
CA ASN A 324 15.66 14.91 -11.42
C ASN A 324 16.39 13.97 -10.45
N ALA A 325 16.83 12.79 -10.90
CA ALA A 325 17.58 11.86 -10.07
C ALA A 325 19.05 12.35 -9.85
N PRO A 326 19.64 12.04 -8.69
CA PRO A 326 19.16 11.14 -7.63
C PRO A 326 18.12 11.75 -6.66
N GLY A 327 17.84 13.05 -6.72
CA GLY A 327 16.83 13.70 -5.86
C GLY A 327 17.05 13.42 -4.37
N ALA A 328 15.96 13.46 -3.61
CA ALA A 328 15.97 13.19 -2.16
C ALA A 328 16.32 11.74 -1.79
N ARG A 329 16.13 10.80 -2.72
CA ARG A 329 16.33 9.36 -2.45
C ARG A 329 17.79 8.90 -2.52
N GLY A 330 18.66 9.68 -3.17
CA GLY A 330 20.10 9.40 -3.26
C GLY A 330 20.53 8.35 -4.29
N TRP A 331 19.60 7.75 -5.06
CA TRP A 331 19.89 6.81 -6.15
C TRP A 331 19.35 7.31 -7.49
N THR A 332 19.94 6.80 -8.57
CA THR A 332 19.48 7.05 -9.94
C THR A 332 18.37 6.07 -10.35
N VAL A 333 17.61 6.42 -11.39
CA VAL A 333 16.61 5.52 -11.99
C VAL A 333 17.22 4.18 -12.40
N GLY A 334 18.43 4.19 -12.99
CA GLY A 334 19.15 2.96 -13.38
C GLY A 334 19.53 2.10 -12.18
N GLN A 335 20.03 2.71 -11.10
CA GLN A 335 20.35 2.00 -9.87
C GLN A 335 19.11 1.37 -9.25
N ARG A 336 17.97 2.07 -9.26
CA ARG A 336 16.70 1.52 -8.81
C ARG A 336 16.29 0.30 -9.63
N LEU A 337 16.27 0.42 -10.96
CA LEU A 337 15.88 -0.69 -11.85
C LEU A 337 16.80 -1.91 -11.72
N LEU A 338 18.08 -1.73 -11.40
CA LEU A 338 19.01 -2.83 -11.09
C LEU A 338 18.77 -3.42 -9.69
N THR A 339 18.26 -2.64 -8.73
CA THR A 339 18.02 -3.08 -7.37
C THR A 339 16.70 -3.84 -7.21
N GLU A 340 15.64 -3.41 -7.90
CA GLU A 340 14.29 -3.97 -7.76
C GLU A 340 14.19 -5.50 -8.03
N PRO A 341 14.92 -6.11 -8.99
CA PRO A 341 14.94 -7.57 -9.11
C PRO A 341 15.43 -8.30 -7.86
N ARG A 342 16.36 -7.71 -7.10
CA ARG A 342 16.84 -8.28 -5.82
C ARG A 342 15.76 -8.16 -4.75
N VAL A 343 15.08 -7.00 -4.70
CA VAL A 343 13.95 -6.75 -3.80
C VAL A 343 12.81 -7.74 -4.10
N MET A 344 12.43 -7.89 -5.36
CA MET A 344 11.38 -8.85 -5.77
C MET A 344 11.77 -10.31 -5.48
N THR A 345 13.05 -10.66 -5.63
CA THR A 345 13.55 -12.00 -5.24
C THR A 345 13.39 -12.24 -3.75
N ASP A 346 13.70 -11.25 -2.92
CA ASP A 346 13.50 -11.35 -1.47
C ASP A 346 12.02 -11.42 -1.08
N TYR A 347 11.15 -10.65 -1.76
CA TYR A 347 9.69 -10.78 -1.58
C TYR A 347 9.20 -12.20 -1.89
N LEU A 348 9.64 -12.79 -3.00
CA LEU A 348 9.29 -14.18 -3.34
C LEU A 348 9.84 -15.16 -2.31
N ARG A 349 11.08 -14.95 -1.83
CA ARG A 349 11.65 -15.74 -0.74
C ARG A 349 10.77 -15.69 0.51
N LEU A 350 10.37 -14.50 0.95
CA LEU A 350 9.50 -14.31 2.12
C LEU A 350 8.11 -14.89 1.93
N LEU A 351 7.57 -14.88 0.70
CA LEU A 351 6.25 -15.45 0.37
C LEU A 351 6.26 -16.99 0.36
N PHE A 352 7.35 -17.63 -0.08
CA PHE A 352 7.44 -19.08 -0.14
C PHE A 352 8.20 -19.72 1.04
N VAL A 353 8.98 -18.93 1.78
CA VAL A 353 9.66 -19.32 3.02
C VAL A 353 9.28 -18.32 4.11
N PRO A 354 8.04 -18.40 4.64
CA PRO A 354 7.52 -17.40 5.56
C PRO A 354 8.23 -17.44 6.92
N HIS A 355 8.46 -16.25 7.49
CA HIS A 355 9.10 -16.05 8.79
C HIS A 355 8.17 -15.23 9.70
N ALA A 356 8.19 -15.53 10.99
CA ALA A 356 7.46 -14.76 11.99
C ALA A 356 7.99 -13.32 12.13
N HIS A 357 9.28 -13.12 11.94
CA HIS A 357 9.95 -11.82 12.11
C HIS A 357 10.70 -11.43 10.83
N SER A 358 10.71 -10.16 10.53
CA SER A 358 11.43 -9.52 9.42
C SER A 358 11.84 -8.12 9.85
N SER A 359 12.57 -7.39 9.02
CA SER A 359 12.95 -5.99 9.21
C SER A 359 11.76 -5.01 9.28
N GLY A 360 10.55 -5.47 9.02
CA GLY A 360 9.32 -4.68 9.12
C GLY A 360 9.27 -3.52 8.14
N LEU A 361 9.10 -2.29 8.68
CA LEU A 361 9.02 -1.08 7.88
C LEU A 361 10.40 -0.45 7.56
N PHE A 362 11.46 -0.83 8.28
CA PHE A 362 12.76 -0.19 8.18
C PHE A 362 13.74 -1.01 7.36
N ASN A 363 13.75 -0.77 6.04
CA ASN A 363 14.62 -1.41 5.06
C ASN A 363 15.50 -0.38 4.33
N ASP A 364 15.76 0.77 4.95
CA ASP A 364 16.58 1.86 4.45
C ASP A 364 18.04 1.46 4.21
N ALA A 365 18.54 0.44 4.91
CA ALA A 365 19.87 -0.13 4.70
C ALA A 365 19.95 -1.16 3.54
N PHE A 366 18.88 -1.36 2.74
CA PHE A 366 18.92 -2.31 1.63
C PHE A 366 19.95 -1.85 0.59
N PRO A 367 20.98 -2.67 0.25
CA PRO A 367 22.09 -2.22 -0.58
C PRO A 367 21.65 -1.90 -2.01
N VAL A 368 21.89 -0.67 -2.46
CA VAL A 368 21.62 -0.22 -3.82
C VAL A 368 22.55 -0.91 -4.81
N SER A 369 22.03 -1.39 -5.93
CA SER A 369 22.82 -1.95 -7.02
C SER A 369 23.43 -0.81 -7.84
N THR A 370 24.77 -0.73 -7.88
CA THR A 370 25.51 0.25 -8.67
C THR A 370 25.96 -0.29 -10.02
N GLY A 371 25.79 -1.60 -10.25
CA GLY A 371 26.09 -2.28 -11.50
C GLY A 371 25.58 -3.72 -11.49
N TRP A 372 25.74 -4.42 -12.60
CA TRP A 372 25.27 -5.80 -12.77
C TRP A 372 25.90 -6.81 -11.80
N LEU A 373 27.14 -6.56 -11.36
CA LEU A 373 27.90 -7.40 -10.43
C LEU A 373 28.16 -6.71 -9.08
N HIS A 374 27.59 -5.53 -8.86
CA HIS A 374 27.76 -4.78 -7.63
C HIS A 374 26.39 -4.38 -7.03
N PRO A 375 25.91 -5.17 -6.04
CA PRO A 375 26.47 -6.42 -5.50
C PRO A 375 26.28 -7.60 -6.46
N VAL A 376 27.06 -8.67 -6.27
CA VAL A 376 27.08 -9.87 -7.13
C VAL A 376 25.70 -10.52 -7.33
N SER A 377 24.80 -10.39 -6.35
CA SER A 377 23.42 -10.88 -6.44
C SER A 377 22.53 -10.17 -7.47
N THR A 378 22.95 -9.00 -8.03
CA THR A 378 22.13 -8.24 -8.97
C THR A 378 21.82 -9.03 -10.25
N LEU A 379 22.85 -9.57 -10.91
CA LEU A 379 22.66 -10.32 -12.14
C LEU A 379 21.85 -11.60 -11.95
N PRO A 380 22.17 -12.51 -10.99
CA PRO A 380 21.36 -13.70 -10.75
C PRO A 380 19.89 -13.41 -10.44
N CYS A 381 19.62 -12.40 -9.62
CA CYS A 381 18.24 -12.01 -9.29
C CYS A 381 17.51 -11.47 -10.54
N THR A 382 18.18 -10.68 -11.37
CA THR A 382 17.60 -10.18 -12.64
C THR A 382 17.27 -11.34 -13.59
N VAL A 383 18.19 -12.28 -13.76
CA VAL A 383 17.97 -13.49 -14.58
C VAL A 383 16.80 -14.31 -14.03
N LEU A 384 16.71 -14.47 -12.71
CA LEU A 384 15.61 -15.19 -12.07
C LEU A 384 14.27 -14.51 -12.36
N ILE A 385 14.15 -13.19 -12.15
CA ILE A 385 12.88 -12.47 -12.33
C ILE A 385 12.46 -12.51 -13.81
N VAL A 386 13.38 -12.21 -14.74
CA VAL A 386 13.11 -12.29 -16.18
C VAL A 386 12.76 -13.72 -16.61
N GLY A 387 13.46 -14.72 -16.07
CA GLY A 387 13.17 -16.14 -16.28
C GLY A 387 11.77 -16.53 -15.79
N LEU A 388 11.35 -16.10 -14.60
CA LEU A 388 10.00 -16.37 -14.06
C LEU A 388 8.90 -15.72 -14.92
N VAL A 389 9.12 -14.50 -15.40
CA VAL A 389 8.21 -13.85 -16.36
C VAL A 389 8.15 -14.65 -17.66
N GLY A 390 9.30 -15.08 -18.21
CA GLY A 390 9.37 -15.94 -19.39
C GLY A 390 8.65 -17.28 -19.20
N VAL A 391 8.80 -17.92 -18.06
CA VAL A 391 8.06 -19.14 -17.66
C VAL A 391 6.55 -18.87 -17.63
N GLY A 392 6.10 -17.73 -17.09
CA GLY A 392 4.71 -17.33 -17.13
C GLY A 392 4.14 -17.28 -18.56
N PHE A 393 4.88 -16.66 -19.50
CA PHE A 393 4.48 -16.62 -20.91
C PHE A 393 4.51 -18.01 -21.58
N ALA A 394 5.52 -18.83 -21.31
CA ALA A 394 5.67 -20.16 -21.88
C ALA A 394 4.55 -21.12 -21.41
N LEU A 395 4.19 -21.07 -20.15
CA LEU A 395 3.20 -21.97 -19.54
C LEU A 395 1.75 -21.59 -19.83
N ARG A 396 1.47 -20.44 -20.44
CA ARG A 396 0.09 -19.91 -20.58
C ARG A 396 -0.92 -20.85 -21.23
N LYS A 397 -0.48 -21.72 -22.14
CA LYS A 397 -1.35 -22.70 -22.82
C LYS A 397 -1.44 -24.04 -22.07
N ARG A 398 -0.37 -24.50 -21.41
CA ARG A 398 -0.30 -25.80 -20.74
C ARG A 398 -0.72 -25.74 -19.26
N HIS A 399 -0.33 -24.70 -18.57
CA HIS A 399 -0.58 -24.49 -17.14
C HIS A 399 -1.09 -23.05 -16.85
N PRO A 400 -2.32 -22.70 -17.34
CA PRO A 400 -2.82 -21.32 -17.30
C PRO A 400 -2.93 -20.75 -15.87
N ALA A 401 -3.17 -21.57 -14.86
CA ALA A 401 -3.21 -21.12 -13.47
C ALA A 401 -1.83 -20.63 -12.97
N ILE A 402 -0.76 -21.37 -13.30
CA ILE A 402 0.63 -20.97 -12.95
C ILE A 402 1.00 -19.71 -13.73
N ALA A 403 0.70 -19.68 -15.02
CA ALA A 403 0.98 -18.54 -15.87
C ALA A 403 0.28 -17.26 -15.39
N LEU A 404 -1.02 -17.37 -15.05
CA LEU A 404 -1.77 -16.23 -14.53
C LEU A 404 -1.21 -15.77 -13.16
N ALA A 405 -0.88 -16.68 -12.26
CA ALA A 405 -0.33 -16.34 -10.95
C ALA A 405 0.99 -15.57 -11.06
N LEU A 406 1.93 -16.06 -11.90
CA LEU A 406 3.22 -15.41 -12.11
C LEU A 406 3.08 -14.05 -12.81
N LEU A 407 2.36 -14.01 -13.94
CA LEU A 407 2.23 -12.76 -14.70
C LEU A 407 1.38 -11.71 -13.97
N PHE A 408 0.39 -12.13 -13.20
CA PHE A 408 -0.37 -11.23 -12.31
C PHE A 408 0.55 -10.63 -11.22
N TYR A 409 1.39 -11.45 -10.59
CA TYR A 409 2.33 -10.98 -9.56
C TYR A 409 3.23 -9.87 -10.11
N PHE A 410 3.91 -10.12 -11.23
CA PHE A 410 4.83 -9.13 -11.81
C PHE A 410 4.11 -7.92 -12.40
N ALA A 411 2.94 -8.10 -13.01
CA ALA A 411 2.15 -6.98 -13.52
C ALA A 411 1.66 -6.06 -12.39
N ALA A 412 1.24 -6.62 -11.25
CA ALA A 412 0.81 -5.84 -10.10
C ALA A 412 1.96 -5.10 -9.39
N GLN A 413 3.23 -5.52 -9.61
CA GLN A 413 4.43 -4.83 -9.09
C GLN A 413 4.91 -3.67 -9.98
N LEU A 414 4.41 -3.51 -11.22
CA LEU A 414 4.95 -2.56 -12.20
C LEU A 414 5.05 -1.12 -11.69
N MET A 415 4.06 -0.66 -10.91
CA MET A 415 4.08 0.71 -10.38
C MET A 415 5.01 0.87 -9.18
N GLU A 416 5.14 -0.15 -8.34
CA GLU A 416 5.87 -0.07 -7.08
C GLU A 416 7.32 -0.54 -7.19
N SER A 417 7.61 -1.48 -8.09
CA SER A 417 8.96 -2.00 -8.38
C SER A 417 9.49 -1.58 -9.75
N GLY A 418 8.89 -0.54 -10.36
CA GLY A 418 9.34 0.09 -11.59
C GLY A 418 10.32 1.25 -11.32
N TRP A 419 10.37 2.18 -12.27
CA TRP A 419 11.28 3.33 -12.23
C TRP A 419 10.76 4.51 -11.37
N ILE A 420 9.50 4.49 -10.92
CA ILE A 420 8.91 5.55 -10.08
C ILE A 420 9.73 5.69 -8.80
N PRO A 421 10.12 6.92 -8.37
CA PRO A 421 11.08 7.14 -7.27
C PRO A 421 10.46 6.93 -5.88
N LEU A 422 9.91 5.74 -5.65
CA LEU A 422 9.43 5.28 -4.36
C LEU A 422 10.59 4.69 -3.55
N GLU A 423 10.43 4.50 -2.24
CA GLU A 423 11.39 3.70 -1.43
C GLU A 423 11.67 2.36 -2.10
N LEU A 424 12.89 1.83 -1.92
CA LEU A 424 13.27 0.56 -2.58
C LEU A 424 12.48 -0.63 -2.05
N TYR A 425 12.30 -0.75 -0.75
CA TYR A 425 11.81 -1.96 -0.13
C TYR A 425 10.71 -1.70 0.89
N PHE A 426 9.50 -2.26 0.62
CA PHE A 426 8.43 -2.38 1.61
C PHE A 426 7.65 -3.68 1.41
N GLU A 427 7.51 -4.48 2.45
CA GLU A 427 6.79 -5.76 2.41
C GLU A 427 5.31 -5.62 2.05
N HIS A 428 4.66 -4.54 2.46
CA HIS A 428 3.25 -4.28 2.19
C HIS A 428 2.91 -4.15 0.69
N ARG A 429 3.89 -3.94 -0.18
CA ARG A 429 3.72 -3.92 -1.64
C ARG A 429 3.26 -5.27 -2.20
N ASN A 430 3.42 -6.35 -1.44
CA ASN A 430 3.01 -7.69 -1.87
C ASN A 430 1.52 -7.98 -1.67
N TYR A 431 0.73 -7.08 -1.08
CA TYR A 431 -0.66 -7.35 -0.74
C TYR A 431 -1.51 -7.74 -1.96
N LEU A 432 -1.55 -6.91 -2.99
CA LEU A 432 -2.24 -7.19 -4.25
C LEU A 432 -1.50 -8.22 -5.11
N PRO A 433 -0.18 -8.13 -5.35
CA PRO A 433 0.54 -9.08 -6.19
C PRO A 433 0.44 -10.53 -5.74
N ALA A 434 0.49 -10.81 -4.42
CA ALA A 434 0.49 -12.17 -3.89
C ALA A 434 -0.85 -12.93 -4.00
N MET A 435 -1.95 -12.27 -4.35
CA MET A 435 -3.30 -12.84 -4.29
C MET A 435 -3.48 -14.15 -5.05
N LEU A 436 -2.84 -14.30 -6.21
CA LEU A 436 -3.01 -15.49 -7.04
C LEU A 436 -1.88 -16.51 -6.87
N LEU A 437 -0.80 -16.22 -6.14
CA LEU A 437 0.41 -17.07 -6.10
C LEU A 437 0.16 -18.47 -5.50
N PHE A 438 -0.71 -18.58 -4.49
CA PHE A 438 -0.97 -19.84 -3.81
C PHE A 438 -2.06 -20.68 -4.47
N TRP A 439 -2.80 -20.12 -5.43
CA TRP A 439 -3.90 -20.82 -6.13
C TRP A 439 -3.45 -22.05 -6.95
N PRO A 440 -2.37 -22.02 -7.74
CA PRO A 440 -1.88 -23.20 -8.45
C PRO A 440 -1.50 -24.35 -7.51
N ILE A 441 -0.96 -24.03 -6.33
CA ILE A 441 -0.64 -25.02 -5.29
C ILE A 441 -1.94 -25.66 -4.78
N GLY A 442 -2.96 -24.84 -4.50
CA GLY A 442 -4.27 -25.31 -4.09
C GLY A 442 -4.93 -26.22 -5.13
N LEU A 443 -4.80 -25.91 -6.44
CA LEU A 443 -5.24 -26.79 -7.53
C LEU A 443 -4.52 -28.13 -7.54
N ALA A 444 -3.22 -28.15 -7.27
CA ALA A 444 -2.45 -29.39 -7.17
C ALA A 444 -2.86 -30.24 -5.97
N LEU A 445 -3.08 -29.62 -4.81
CA LEU A 445 -3.55 -30.27 -3.58
C LEU A 445 -4.95 -30.86 -3.72
N GLY A 446 -5.84 -30.16 -4.44
CA GLY A 446 -7.23 -30.59 -4.67
C GLY A 446 -7.41 -31.72 -5.70
N ARG A 447 -6.36 -32.12 -6.43
CA ARG A 447 -6.45 -33.18 -7.47
C ARG A 447 -7.04 -34.48 -6.90
N PRO A 448 -7.92 -35.17 -7.66
CA PRO A 448 -8.45 -36.48 -7.27
C PRO A 448 -7.34 -37.54 -7.21
N GLY A 449 -7.57 -38.58 -6.44
CA GLY A 449 -6.65 -39.71 -6.29
C GLY A 449 -6.57 -40.24 -4.87
N THR A 450 -5.83 -41.35 -4.66
CA THR A 450 -5.69 -42.05 -3.37
C THR A 450 -5.09 -41.18 -2.28
N LEU A 451 -4.16 -40.29 -2.62
CA LEU A 451 -3.48 -39.41 -1.68
C LEU A 451 -4.24 -38.09 -1.37
N ARG A 452 -5.52 -37.98 -1.78
CA ARG A 452 -6.29 -36.73 -1.61
C ARG A 452 -6.43 -36.36 -0.14
N PHE A 453 -6.72 -37.33 0.73
CA PHE A 453 -6.82 -37.06 2.17
C PHE A 453 -5.50 -36.48 2.72
N LEU A 454 -4.38 -37.13 2.41
CA LEU A 454 -3.06 -36.65 2.84
C LEU A 454 -2.75 -35.25 2.33
N ARG A 455 -3.05 -34.93 1.05
CA ARG A 455 -2.84 -33.58 0.49
C ARG A 455 -3.72 -32.53 1.16
N THR A 456 -5.00 -32.84 1.44
CA THR A 456 -5.86 -31.89 2.16
C THR A 456 -5.46 -31.71 3.61
N ALA A 457 -4.98 -32.76 4.28
CA ALA A 457 -4.39 -32.65 5.60
C ALA A 457 -3.12 -31.80 5.60
N ALA A 458 -2.24 -31.99 4.61
CA ALA A 458 -1.03 -31.17 4.44
C ALA A 458 -1.40 -29.70 4.17
N ALA A 459 -2.46 -29.42 3.37
CA ALA A 459 -2.98 -28.09 3.15
C ALA A 459 -3.47 -27.43 4.44
N ALA A 460 -4.22 -28.16 5.27
CA ALA A 460 -4.69 -27.68 6.56
C ALA A 460 -3.53 -27.42 7.53
N ALA A 461 -2.53 -28.32 7.57
CA ALA A 461 -1.32 -28.14 8.38
C ALA A 461 -0.53 -26.88 7.93
N ALA A 462 -0.38 -26.66 6.62
CA ALA A 462 0.29 -25.46 6.11
C ALA A 462 -0.45 -24.17 6.50
N LEU A 463 -1.78 -24.14 6.42
CA LEU A 463 -2.58 -22.99 6.87
C LEU A 463 -2.44 -22.78 8.39
N PHE A 464 -2.39 -23.83 9.17
CA PHE A 464 -2.16 -23.74 10.60
C PHE A 464 -0.77 -23.17 10.93
N VAL A 465 0.28 -23.63 10.25
CA VAL A 465 1.64 -23.07 10.41
C VAL A 465 1.65 -21.57 10.05
N LEU A 466 1.03 -21.18 8.93
CA LEU A 466 0.92 -19.77 8.56
C LEU A 466 0.16 -18.97 9.64
N ALA A 467 -0.91 -19.51 10.20
CA ALA A 467 -1.65 -18.86 11.28
C ALA A 467 -0.78 -18.63 12.53
N VAL A 468 0.04 -19.63 12.93
CA VAL A 468 0.98 -19.49 14.05
C VAL A 468 2.03 -18.42 13.77
N LEU A 469 2.63 -18.42 12.58
CA LEU A 469 3.61 -17.40 12.20
C LEU A 469 2.99 -15.99 12.15
N THR A 470 1.77 -15.88 11.66
CA THR A 470 1.00 -14.62 11.63
C THR A 470 0.66 -14.15 13.04
N LEU A 471 0.22 -15.04 13.92
CA LEU A 471 -0.03 -14.74 15.33
C LEU A 471 1.23 -14.19 16.03
N GLN A 472 2.38 -14.86 15.85
CA GLN A 472 3.65 -14.39 16.42
C GLN A 472 4.04 -13.00 15.91
N ARG A 473 3.87 -12.78 14.60
CA ARG A 473 4.15 -11.48 13.99
C ARG A 473 3.17 -10.40 14.44
N ALA A 474 1.88 -10.70 14.49
CA ALA A 474 0.85 -9.76 14.97
C ALA A 474 1.05 -9.40 16.44
N THR A 475 1.44 -10.36 17.29
CA THR A 475 1.79 -10.10 18.69
C THR A 475 2.95 -9.10 18.81
N LEU A 476 3.98 -9.22 17.94
CA LEU A 476 5.06 -8.23 17.88
C LEU A 476 4.54 -6.84 17.46
N TRP A 477 3.61 -6.77 16.52
CA TRP A 477 3.01 -5.52 16.04
C TRP A 477 2.06 -4.86 17.07
N GLY A 478 1.63 -5.63 18.07
CA GLY A 478 0.86 -5.12 19.21
C GLY A 478 1.69 -4.47 20.33
N ASP A 479 3.02 -4.65 20.30
CA ASP A 479 3.96 -4.16 21.34
C ASP A 479 5.04 -3.27 20.67
N ALA A 480 4.76 -1.98 20.53
CA ALA A 480 5.62 -1.05 19.81
C ALA A 480 7.06 -0.95 20.37
N PRO A 481 7.32 -0.91 21.70
CA PRO A 481 8.67 -0.92 22.23
C PRO A 481 9.44 -2.20 21.92
N ARG A 482 8.79 -3.36 21.98
CA ARG A 482 9.38 -4.65 21.62
C ARG A 482 9.65 -4.72 20.13
N GLN A 483 8.69 -4.27 19.32
CA GLN A 483 8.77 -4.21 17.86
C GLN A 483 9.99 -3.40 17.41
N ALA A 484 10.18 -2.18 17.93
CA ALA A 484 11.28 -1.32 17.58
C ALA A 484 12.65 -1.98 17.92
N ARG A 485 12.76 -2.62 19.09
CA ARG A 485 13.99 -3.33 19.47
C ARG A 485 14.28 -4.54 18.59
N VAL A 486 13.26 -5.33 18.24
CA VAL A 486 13.40 -6.49 17.36
C VAL A 486 13.81 -6.04 15.95
N TRP A 487 13.20 -5.01 15.41
CA TRP A 487 13.57 -4.48 14.08
C TRP A 487 14.99 -3.93 14.06
N ALA A 488 15.41 -3.21 15.12
CA ALA A 488 16.78 -2.74 15.24
C ALA A 488 17.81 -3.87 15.40
N ALA A 489 17.42 -5.00 15.99
CA ALA A 489 18.28 -6.18 16.10
C ALA A 489 18.39 -6.95 14.76
N ILE A 490 17.29 -7.06 14.01
CA ILE A 490 17.26 -7.73 12.69
C ILE A 490 17.98 -6.91 11.64
N ASN A 491 17.84 -5.57 11.68
CA ASN A 491 18.47 -4.66 10.75
C ASN A 491 19.38 -3.64 11.48
N PRO A 492 20.57 -4.06 11.94
CA PRO A 492 21.46 -3.23 12.73
C PRO A 492 22.06 -2.05 11.95
N ASP A 493 22.00 -2.11 10.61
CA ASP A 493 22.51 -1.07 9.73
C ASP A 493 21.40 -0.09 9.25
N SER A 494 20.16 -0.21 9.75
CA SER A 494 19.10 0.76 9.48
C SER A 494 19.15 1.94 10.45
N ALA A 495 19.41 3.13 9.96
CA ALA A 495 19.36 4.36 10.74
C ALA A 495 17.98 4.56 11.39
N ARG A 496 16.90 4.31 10.62
CA ARG A 496 15.52 4.43 11.09
C ARG A 496 15.17 3.43 12.20
N ALA A 497 15.63 2.18 12.07
CA ALA A 497 15.39 1.16 13.09
C ALA A 497 16.13 1.50 14.39
N GLN A 498 17.41 1.92 14.32
CA GLN A 498 18.18 2.29 15.48
C GLN A 498 17.61 3.52 16.19
N THR A 499 17.20 4.54 15.42
CA THR A 499 16.56 5.75 15.94
C THR A 499 15.22 5.46 16.60
N SER A 500 14.37 4.65 15.96
CA SER A 500 13.09 4.22 16.54
C SER A 500 13.25 3.48 17.86
N ALA A 501 14.19 2.54 17.94
CA ALA A 501 14.48 1.82 19.18
C ALA A 501 15.04 2.75 20.27
N ALA A 502 15.91 3.70 19.91
CA ALA A 502 16.43 4.68 20.84
C ALA A 502 15.33 5.61 21.39
N LEU A 503 14.36 6.01 20.56
CA LEU A 503 13.22 6.81 20.98
C LEU A 503 12.41 6.10 22.07
N TYR A 504 12.09 4.80 21.90
CA TYR A 504 11.40 4.02 22.94
C TYR A 504 12.26 3.80 24.18
N ASP A 505 13.58 3.69 24.04
CA ASP A 505 14.48 3.64 25.20
C ASP A 505 14.47 4.97 25.97
N LEU A 506 14.42 6.13 25.27
CA LEU A 506 14.27 7.45 25.89
C LEU A 506 12.94 7.62 26.62
N GLN A 507 11.83 7.25 25.96
CA GLN A 507 10.47 7.31 26.55
C GLN A 507 10.33 6.41 27.78
N SER A 508 11.09 5.30 27.82
CA SER A 508 11.16 4.40 28.97
C SER A 508 12.14 4.84 30.06
N GLY A 509 12.66 6.08 30.02
CA GLY A 509 13.60 6.59 31.02
C GLY A 509 14.99 5.96 30.98
N ARG A 510 15.43 5.43 29.81
CA ARG A 510 16.71 4.75 29.62
C ARG A 510 17.67 5.50 28.66
N PRO A 511 18.00 6.77 28.95
CA PRO A 511 18.79 7.58 28.02
C PRO A 511 20.21 7.04 27.78
N ARG A 512 20.80 6.34 28.77
CA ARG A 512 22.12 5.69 28.60
C ARG A 512 22.10 4.62 27.52
N LEU A 513 21.02 3.81 27.46
CA LEU A 513 20.86 2.76 26.45
C LEU A 513 20.63 3.38 25.06
N ALA A 514 19.77 4.40 24.98
CA ALA A 514 19.52 5.14 23.74
C ALA A 514 20.82 5.73 23.19
N ALA A 515 21.58 6.44 24.02
CA ALA A 515 22.86 7.05 23.62
C ALA A 515 23.89 5.97 23.18
N ALA A 516 24.00 4.85 23.88
CA ALA A 516 24.91 3.78 23.51
C ALA A 516 24.55 3.19 22.12
N ARG A 517 23.27 2.94 21.89
CA ARG A 517 22.74 2.45 20.59
C ARG A 517 23.09 3.41 19.43
N LEU A 518 22.78 4.69 19.59
CA LEU A 518 22.99 5.68 18.55
C LEU A 518 24.47 5.95 18.28
N ARG A 519 25.33 5.91 19.31
CA ARG A 519 26.80 6.00 19.14
C ARG A 519 27.37 4.85 18.32
N LEU A 520 26.85 3.65 18.46
CA LEU A 520 27.27 2.50 17.64
C LEU A 520 26.80 2.63 16.18
N ALA A 521 25.66 3.25 15.95
CA ALA A 521 25.12 3.48 14.60
C ALA A 521 25.77 4.65 13.88
N LEU A 522 26.18 5.70 14.58
CA LEU A 522 26.69 6.96 14.03
C LEU A 522 27.84 6.79 13.01
N PRO A 523 28.90 6.00 13.27
CA PRO A 523 29.98 5.83 12.30
C PRO A 523 29.57 5.17 10.99
N LYS A 524 28.48 4.40 11.00
CA LYS A 524 27.97 3.71 9.82
C LYS A 524 27.15 4.62 8.91
N HIS A 525 26.66 5.74 9.42
CA HIS A 525 25.78 6.69 8.76
C HIS A 525 26.26 8.15 8.93
N PRO A 526 27.43 8.50 8.40
CA PRO A 526 28.05 9.80 8.66
C PRO A 526 27.23 10.96 8.08
N ASP A 527 26.43 10.71 7.04
CA ASP A 527 25.61 11.72 6.35
C ASP A 527 24.13 11.71 6.79
N ASP A 528 23.73 10.81 7.71
CA ASP A 528 22.37 10.73 8.22
C ASP A 528 22.16 11.78 9.34
N LEU A 529 21.09 12.56 9.21
CA LEU A 529 20.75 13.57 10.22
C LEU A 529 20.02 12.99 11.43
N GLN A 530 19.24 11.90 11.25
CA GLN A 530 18.37 11.37 12.30
C GLN A 530 19.17 10.83 13.50
N ILE A 531 20.30 10.16 13.24
CA ILE A 531 21.11 9.56 14.29
C ILE A 531 21.74 10.63 15.19
N PRO A 532 22.50 11.62 14.68
CA PRO A 532 23.15 12.60 15.55
C PRO A 532 22.17 13.50 16.30
N VAL A 533 21.05 13.93 15.70
CA VAL A 533 20.08 14.79 16.41
C VAL A 533 19.37 14.06 17.55
N ASN A 534 19.02 12.78 17.36
CA ASN A 534 18.46 11.94 18.43
C ASN A 534 19.52 11.59 19.48
N LEU A 535 20.80 11.49 19.09
CA LEU A 535 21.90 11.32 20.03
C LEU A 535 22.12 12.58 20.88
N VAL A 536 22.04 13.79 20.31
CA VAL A 536 22.02 15.05 21.07
C VAL A 536 20.92 15.00 22.13
N THR A 537 19.70 14.63 21.74
CA THR A 537 18.58 14.53 22.68
C THR A 537 18.84 13.52 23.80
N ALA A 538 19.41 12.34 23.47
CA ALA A 538 19.75 11.31 24.44
C ALA A 538 20.86 11.75 25.42
N GLU A 539 21.88 12.42 24.91
CA GLU A 539 23.00 12.97 25.70
C GLU A 539 22.56 14.13 26.60
N CYS A 540 21.66 15.00 26.10
CA CYS A 540 21.08 16.07 26.91
C CYS A 540 20.26 15.53 28.09
N LYS A 541 19.57 14.40 27.94
CA LYS A 541 18.91 13.69 29.05
C LYS A 541 19.90 13.12 30.07
N LEU A 542 21.18 13.02 29.72
CA LEU A 542 22.27 12.65 30.61
C LEU A 542 23.01 13.87 31.20
N GLY A 543 22.59 15.10 30.82
CA GLY A 543 23.07 16.36 31.35
C GLY A 543 24.08 17.09 30.47
N ALA A 544 24.73 16.47 29.49
CA ALA A 544 25.69 17.12 28.61
C ALA A 544 25.78 16.45 27.25
N VAL A 545 25.88 17.23 26.17
CA VAL A 545 26.16 16.77 24.81
C VAL A 545 27.67 16.80 24.54
N ARG A 546 28.13 15.84 23.73
CA ARG A 546 29.55 15.77 23.34
C ARG A 546 29.83 16.65 22.12
N PRO A 547 31.02 17.27 22.01
CA PRO A 547 31.41 18.04 20.83
C PRO A 547 31.36 17.22 19.53
N GLU A 548 31.71 15.92 19.58
CA GLU A 548 31.69 15.02 18.42
C GLU A 548 30.28 14.78 17.93
N THR A 549 29.29 14.73 18.84
CA THR A 549 27.88 14.58 18.50
C THR A 549 27.34 15.83 17.79
N LEU A 550 27.71 17.02 18.25
CA LEU A 550 27.36 18.26 17.57
C LEU A 550 28.05 18.38 16.21
N ALA A 551 29.32 17.95 16.10
CA ALA A 551 30.03 17.90 14.83
C ALA A 551 29.33 16.96 13.83
N ALA A 552 28.85 15.79 14.29
CA ALA A 552 28.08 14.85 13.48
C ALA A 552 26.73 15.45 13.04
N ALA A 553 26.03 16.19 13.90
CA ALA A 553 24.79 16.87 13.55
C ALA A 553 25.02 17.94 12.45
N ARG A 554 26.14 18.69 12.52
CA ARG A 554 26.55 19.62 11.46
C ARG A 554 26.79 18.90 10.14
N THR A 555 27.53 17.80 10.16
CA THR A 555 27.80 16.98 8.94
C THR A 555 26.51 16.42 8.36
N GLY A 556 25.65 15.84 9.19
CA GLY A 556 24.37 15.29 8.76
C GLY A 556 23.50 16.35 8.09
N LEU A 557 23.38 17.56 8.66
CA LEU A 557 22.56 18.62 8.06
C LEU A 557 23.19 19.21 6.79
N ALA A 558 24.52 19.27 6.72
CA ALA A 558 25.23 19.72 5.52
C ALA A 558 25.04 18.79 4.32
N ASN A 559 24.76 17.51 4.56
CA ASN A 559 24.60 16.47 3.53
C ASN A 559 23.15 15.99 3.36
N ASP A 560 22.23 16.48 4.21
CA ASP A 560 20.81 16.05 4.18
C ASP A 560 20.14 16.36 2.83
N ARG A 561 19.44 15.37 2.29
CA ARG A 561 18.66 15.47 1.05
C ARG A 561 17.17 15.24 1.24
N VAL A 562 16.77 14.73 2.40
CA VAL A 562 15.38 14.36 2.67
C VAL A 562 14.55 15.58 3.08
N GLY A 563 15.21 16.57 3.67
CA GLY A 563 14.58 17.84 4.06
C GLY A 563 13.85 17.80 5.39
N GLY A 564 13.52 18.89 5.78
CA GLY A 564 13.05 19.60 6.92
C GLY A 564 12.40 18.93 8.10
N ASP A 565 11.55 17.92 7.98
CA ASP A 565 10.70 17.50 9.10
C ASP A 565 11.49 17.08 10.35
N VAL A 566 12.55 16.29 10.19
CA VAL A 566 13.41 15.87 11.31
C VAL A 566 14.13 17.06 11.90
N ALA A 567 14.71 17.92 11.04
CA ALA A 567 15.41 19.13 11.49
C ALA A 567 14.46 20.09 12.20
N PHE A 568 13.25 20.30 11.70
CA PHE A 568 12.26 21.20 12.28
C PHE A 568 11.85 20.79 13.69
N HIS A 569 11.39 19.55 13.85
CA HIS A 569 10.93 19.07 15.16
C HIS A 569 12.07 19.07 16.19
N TRP A 570 13.21 18.50 15.79
CA TRP A 570 14.37 18.48 16.68
C TRP A 570 14.86 19.88 17.08
N PHE A 571 14.83 20.85 16.15
CA PHE A 571 15.30 22.20 16.42
C PHE A 571 14.44 22.92 17.47
N GLY A 572 13.13 22.74 17.41
CA GLY A 572 12.20 23.23 18.44
C GLY A 572 12.50 22.62 19.82
N ASP A 573 12.71 21.30 19.87
CA ASP A 573 13.07 20.60 21.11
C ASP A 573 14.42 21.07 21.65
N ALA A 574 15.41 21.30 20.78
CA ALA A 574 16.74 21.79 21.16
C ALA A 574 16.67 23.21 21.76
N LEU A 575 15.90 24.12 21.16
CA LEU A 575 15.66 25.46 21.72
C LEU A 575 14.99 25.40 23.10
N HIS A 576 14.04 24.52 23.27
CA HIS A 576 13.40 24.31 24.58
C HIS A 576 14.40 23.81 25.64
N LEU A 577 15.30 22.88 25.30
CA LEU A 577 16.37 22.41 26.19
C LEU A 577 17.34 23.50 26.57
N ILE A 578 17.71 24.40 25.62
CA ILE A 578 18.58 25.55 25.87
C ILE A 578 17.91 26.52 26.81
N GLY A 579 16.62 26.86 26.58
CA GLY A 579 15.87 27.78 27.46
C GLY A 579 15.74 27.27 28.88
N GLN A 580 15.73 25.94 29.09
CA GLN A 580 15.74 25.33 30.42
C GLN A 580 17.14 25.14 31.04
N HIS A 581 18.22 25.50 30.35
CA HIS A 581 19.60 25.18 30.74
C HIS A 581 19.83 23.70 31.05
N ALA A 582 19.08 22.80 30.37
CA ALA A 582 19.00 21.38 30.70
C ALA A 582 20.18 20.55 30.16
N CYS A 583 21.04 21.13 29.31
CA CYS A 583 22.08 20.38 28.60
C CYS A 583 23.37 21.17 28.47
N LYS A 584 24.43 20.75 29.12
CA LYS A 584 25.77 21.38 28.96
C LYS A 584 26.30 21.11 27.54
N GLY A 585 26.87 22.17 26.91
CA GLY A 585 27.42 22.10 25.58
C GLY A 585 26.42 22.28 24.43
N LEU A 586 25.10 22.33 24.72
CA LEU A 586 24.07 22.74 23.77
C LEU A 586 23.63 24.17 24.10
N ASP A 587 24.02 25.11 23.24
CA ASP A 587 23.70 26.53 23.36
C ASP A 587 23.28 27.11 22.00
N TYR A 588 22.92 28.38 21.96
CA TYR A 588 22.52 29.07 20.74
C TYR A 588 23.65 29.11 19.69
N ALA A 589 24.92 29.19 20.13
CA ALA A 589 26.07 29.18 19.22
C ALA A 589 26.20 27.81 18.51
N ALA A 590 26.05 26.72 19.24
CA ALA A 590 26.05 25.37 18.67
C ALA A 590 24.92 25.17 17.64
N LEU A 591 23.71 25.69 17.92
CA LEU A 591 22.59 25.62 16.94
C LEU A 591 22.87 26.49 15.72
N GLN A 592 23.48 27.68 15.89
CA GLN A 592 23.89 28.54 14.78
C GLN A 592 24.92 27.86 13.88
N GLU A 593 25.92 27.17 14.44
CA GLU A 593 26.90 26.40 13.67
C GLU A 593 26.23 25.26 12.84
N ILE A 594 25.20 24.61 13.38
CA ILE A 594 24.45 23.59 12.70
C ILE A 594 23.67 24.21 11.52
N LEU A 595 22.99 25.35 11.70
CA LEU A 595 22.30 26.07 10.62
C LEU A 595 23.27 26.58 9.55
N ASP A 596 24.45 27.07 9.95
CA ASP A 596 25.47 27.52 9.00
C ASP A 596 26.04 26.36 8.17
N ALA A 597 26.05 25.17 8.71
CA ALA A 597 26.33 23.95 7.93
C ALA A 597 25.24 23.68 6.87
N ALA A 598 23.95 23.83 7.21
CA ALA A 598 22.86 23.73 6.28
C ALA A 598 22.92 24.77 5.15
N LYS A 599 23.37 25.98 5.43
CA LYS A 599 23.61 27.04 4.41
C LYS A 599 24.64 26.63 3.34
N ARG A 600 25.49 25.65 3.59
CA ARG A 600 26.44 25.08 2.62
C ARG A 600 25.93 23.90 1.84
N ASN A 601 24.72 23.41 2.17
CA ASN A 601 24.13 22.24 1.52
C ASN A 601 23.60 22.59 0.11
N PRO A 602 24.19 22.07 -0.99
CA PRO A 602 23.80 22.42 -2.35
C PRO A 602 22.35 22.00 -2.67
N TYR A 603 21.91 20.89 -2.08
CA TYR A 603 20.54 20.39 -2.30
C TYR A 603 19.50 21.35 -1.71
N TRP A 604 19.74 21.86 -0.50
CA TRP A 604 18.87 22.86 0.12
C TRP A 604 18.85 24.17 -0.65
N HIS A 605 19.98 24.61 -1.18
CA HIS A 605 20.06 25.79 -2.03
C HIS A 605 19.29 25.67 -3.34
N ALA A 606 19.26 24.49 -3.95
CA ALA A 606 18.53 24.25 -5.20
C ALA A 606 17.01 24.31 -5.04
N HIS A 607 16.47 24.11 -3.82
CA HIS A 607 15.03 23.95 -3.58
C HIS A 607 14.46 25.12 -2.76
N ALA A 608 13.58 25.93 -3.37
CA ALA A 608 12.98 27.11 -2.73
C ALA A 608 12.29 26.80 -1.38
N GLY A 609 11.58 25.65 -1.29
CA GLY A 609 10.96 25.22 -0.04
C GLY A 609 11.96 24.96 1.08
N LEU A 610 13.12 24.34 0.79
CA LEU A 610 14.17 24.09 1.78
C LEU A 610 14.89 25.36 2.19
N ARG A 611 15.10 26.30 1.25
CA ARG A 611 15.61 27.65 1.61
C ARG A 611 14.66 28.39 2.53
N ALA A 612 13.36 28.34 2.27
CA ALA A 612 12.34 28.92 3.15
C ALA A 612 12.37 28.28 4.54
N ASN A 613 12.55 26.97 4.60
CA ASN A 613 12.68 26.23 5.85
C ASN A 613 13.91 26.67 6.65
N LEU A 614 15.06 26.81 5.99
CA LEU A 614 16.29 27.28 6.64
C LEU A 614 16.15 28.68 7.24
N LEU A 615 15.53 29.60 6.48
CA LEU A 615 15.24 30.95 6.96
C LEU A 615 14.25 30.96 8.13
N HIS A 616 13.27 30.09 8.10
CA HIS A 616 12.33 29.90 9.23
C HIS A 616 13.05 29.43 10.49
N LEU A 617 13.94 28.44 10.40
CA LEU A 617 14.74 27.97 11.53
C LEU A 617 15.69 29.08 12.06
N GLN A 618 16.31 29.87 11.15
CA GLN A 618 17.15 30.99 11.51
C GLN A 618 16.35 32.06 12.29
N GLY A 619 15.19 32.46 11.78
CA GLY A 619 14.31 33.41 12.46
C GLY A 619 13.81 32.89 13.81
N THR A 620 13.54 31.60 13.94
CA THR A 620 13.16 31.00 15.22
C THR A 620 14.31 31.06 16.24
N LEU A 621 15.53 30.79 15.80
CA LEU A 621 16.72 30.91 16.65
C LEU A 621 16.96 32.36 17.11
N GLU A 622 16.84 33.32 16.20
CA GLU A 622 17.03 34.77 16.53
C GLU A 622 15.95 35.25 17.50
N LEU A 623 14.71 34.73 17.35
CA LEU A 623 13.64 35.05 18.27
C LEU A 623 13.91 34.49 19.69
N ALA A 624 14.48 33.30 19.79
CA ALA A 624 14.89 32.70 21.06
C ALA A 624 16.11 33.48 21.69
N GLN A 625 16.91 34.14 20.88
CA GLN A 625 17.98 35.04 21.32
C GLN A 625 17.52 36.47 21.63
N HIS A 626 16.20 36.72 21.63
CA HIS A 626 15.60 38.03 21.85
C HIS A 626 16.01 39.12 20.82
N VAL A 627 16.20 38.72 19.54
CA VAL A 627 16.50 39.63 18.42
C VAL A 627 15.34 39.65 17.41
N PRO A 628 14.12 40.14 17.82
CA PRO A 628 12.88 39.95 17.08
C PRO A 628 12.83 40.64 15.71
N GLN A 629 13.57 41.74 15.50
CA GLN A 629 13.62 42.42 14.19
C GLN A 629 14.41 41.63 13.14
N LYS A 630 15.44 40.87 13.55
CA LYS A 630 16.11 39.94 12.65
C LYS A 630 15.20 38.74 12.32
N ALA A 631 14.56 38.18 13.35
CA ALA A 631 13.61 37.07 13.17
C ALA A 631 12.50 37.46 12.19
N LEU A 632 11.91 38.66 12.30
CA LEU A 632 10.92 39.15 11.33
C LEU A 632 11.48 39.19 9.91
N ARG A 633 12.71 39.71 9.71
CA ARG A 633 13.34 39.75 8.39
C ARG A 633 13.51 38.35 7.79
N ASP A 634 13.99 37.38 8.58
CA ASP A 634 14.22 36.03 8.09
C ASP A 634 12.91 35.30 7.80
N PHE A 635 11.85 35.54 8.58
CA PHE A 635 10.52 35.06 8.28
C PHE A 635 9.94 35.68 7.00
N ASP A 636 10.12 36.99 6.78
CA ASP A 636 9.68 37.64 5.54
C ASP A 636 10.48 37.13 4.33
N LEU A 637 11.79 36.92 4.47
CA LEU A 637 12.61 36.30 3.44
C LEU A 637 12.18 34.85 3.15
N ALA A 638 11.78 34.08 4.17
CA ALA A 638 11.25 32.74 4.01
C ALA A 638 9.94 32.73 3.18
N LEU A 639 9.02 33.67 3.46
CA LEU A 639 7.80 33.85 2.68
C LEU A 639 8.08 34.26 1.22
N ASN A 640 9.08 35.08 0.97
CA ASN A 640 9.50 35.46 -0.39
C ASN A 640 9.99 34.23 -1.20
N GLN A 641 10.62 33.25 -0.55
CA GLN A 641 11.04 32.01 -1.21
C GLN A 641 9.84 31.07 -1.52
N ALA A 642 8.87 31.00 -0.60
CA ALA A 642 7.70 30.11 -0.71
C ALA A 642 6.48 30.75 -0.03
N PRO A 643 5.73 31.63 -0.72
CA PRO A 643 4.59 32.36 -0.14
C PRO A 643 3.40 31.42 0.11
N ARG A 644 3.26 30.96 1.36
CA ARG A 644 2.15 30.09 1.82
C ARG A 644 1.44 30.74 3.01
N ALA A 645 0.12 30.77 2.98
CA ALA A 645 -0.69 31.31 4.06
C ALA A 645 -0.48 30.58 5.40
N GLU A 646 -0.37 29.26 5.35
CA GLU A 646 -0.08 28.42 6.51
C GLU A 646 1.25 28.82 7.19
N THR A 647 2.30 29.06 6.40
CA THR A 647 3.61 29.48 6.89
C THR A 647 3.54 30.89 7.49
N ALA A 648 2.84 31.82 6.83
CA ALA A 648 2.67 33.18 7.33
C ALA A 648 1.94 33.21 8.68
N LEU A 649 0.85 32.45 8.81
CA LEU A 649 0.09 32.32 10.04
C LEU A 649 0.93 31.72 11.18
N GLY A 650 1.66 30.63 10.89
CA GLY A 650 2.56 29.99 11.86
C GLY A 650 3.67 30.94 12.35
N GLN A 651 4.33 31.66 11.45
CA GLN A 651 5.38 32.60 11.78
C GLN A 651 4.87 33.82 12.57
N ALA A 652 3.71 34.37 12.17
CA ALA A 652 3.08 35.47 12.91
C ALA A 652 2.66 35.04 14.33
N ALA A 653 2.12 33.84 14.49
CA ALA A 653 1.77 33.28 15.79
C ALA A 653 3.03 33.04 16.66
N THR A 654 4.15 32.58 16.05
CA THR A 654 5.42 32.38 16.74
C THR A 654 6.00 33.72 17.27
N LEU A 655 5.97 34.78 16.47
CA LEU A 655 6.35 36.12 16.91
C LEU A 655 5.49 36.60 18.08
N ALA A 656 4.18 36.42 18.00
CA ALA A 656 3.26 36.83 19.04
C ALA A 656 3.43 36.05 20.36
N SER A 657 3.65 34.75 20.27
CA SER A 657 3.89 33.87 21.42
C SER A 657 5.19 34.21 22.15
N ALA A 658 6.16 34.77 21.43
CA ALA A 658 7.41 35.28 22.00
C ALA A 658 7.25 36.70 22.61
N GLY A 659 6.03 37.28 22.60
CA GLY A 659 5.77 38.60 23.17
C GLY A 659 5.86 39.78 22.17
N TYR A 660 5.86 39.50 20.85
CA TYR A 660 5.98 40.55 19.81
C TYR A 660 4.77 40.55 18.85
N PRO A 661 3.50 40.77 19.35
CA PRO A 661 2.31 40.72 18.51
C PRO A 661 2.29 41.77 17.39
N THR A 662 2.92 42.95 17.61
CA THR A 662 3.04 43.98 16.56
C THR A 662 3.91 43.53 15.39
N LEU A 663 4.98 42.79 15.63
CA LEU A 663 5.80 42.19 14.57
C LEU A 663 5.06 41.08 13.84
N GLY A 664 4.22 40.31 14.55
CA GLY A 664 3.30 39.33 13.94
C GLY A 664 2.32 39.99 12.97
N LEU A 665 1.77 41.17 13.32
CA LEU A 665 0.91 41.95 12.42
C LEU A 665 1.70 42.44 11.19
N ALA A 666 2.89 42.99 11.38
CA ALA A 666 3.74 43.44 10.27
C ALA A 666 4.08 42.29 9.32
N HIS A 667 4.35 41.11 9.84
CA HIS A 667 4.58 39.89 9.05
C HIS A 667 3.38 39.49 8.19
N LEU A 668 2.13 39.54 8.75
CA LEU A 668 0.92 39.31 7.98
C LEU A 668 0.69 40.40 6.91
N ASP A 669 1.09 41.65 7.17
CA ASP A 669 1.02 42.71 6.17
C ASP A 669 2.01 42.45 5.02
N SER A 670 3.26 42.08 5.33
CA SER A 670 4.25 41.64 4.34
C SER A 670 3.71 40.50 3.45
N PHE A 671 3.06 39.48 4.05
CA PHE A 671 2.46 38.39 3.29
C PHE A 671 1.36 38.87 2.33
N ASN A 672 0.50 39.80 2.75
CA ASN A 672 -0.57 40.33 1.90
C ASN A 672 -0.07 41.07 0.66
N MET A 673 1.14 41.61 0.70
CA MET A 673 1.80 42.31 -0.41
C MET A 673 2.45 41.37 -1.42
N LEU A 674 2.65 40.09 -1.06
CA LEU A 674 3.27 39.10 -1.94
C LEU A 674 2.32 38.60 -3.04
N PRO A 675 2.86 38.29 -4.23
CA PRO A 675 2.05 37.67 -5.28
C PRO A 675 1.54 36.31 -4.78
N LYS A 676 0.24 36.09 -4.95
CA LYS A 676 -0.39 34.82 -4.55
C LYS A 676 0.29 33.67 -5.29
N SER A 677 0.72 32.67 -4.53
CA SER A 677 1.27 31.42 -5.09
C SER A 677 0.28 30.81 -6.09
N ARG A 678 0.79 30.41 -7.27
CA ARG A 678 -0.03 29.67 -8.22
C ARG A 678 -0.42 28.33 -7.59
N ALA A 679 -1.70 27.98 -7.72
CA ALA A 679 -2.18 26.66 -7.32
C ALA A 679 -1.36 25.58 -8.07
N PRO A 680 -1.08 24.42 -7.44
CA PRO A 680 -0.42 23.30 -8.09
C PRO A 680 -1.10 22.96 -9.43
N GLY A 681 -0.34 22.63 -10.47
CA GLY A 681 -0.84 22.56 -11.84
C GLY A 681 -1.85 21.44 -12.13
N PHE A 682 -1.79 20.33 -11.40
CA PHE A 682 -2.67 19.17 -11.65
C PHE A 682 -2.80 18.26 -10.41
N GLY A 683 -3.91 17.51 -10.33
CA GLY A 683 -4.15 16.51 -9.29
C GLY A 683 -4.85 17.05 -8.04
N MET A 684 -4.89 16.24 -7.00
CA MET A 684 -5.61 16.55 -5.74
C MET A 684 -5.08 17.81 -5.03
N PRO A 685 -3.77 18.13 -5.03
CA PRO A 685 -3.29 19.38 -4.47
C PRO A 685 -3.92 20.64 -5.12
N HIS A 686 -4.20 20.60 -6.43
CA HIS A 686 -4.94 21.67 -7.12
C HIS A 686 -6.39 21.76 -6.66
N ILE A 687 -7.06 20.62 -6.52
CA ILE A 687 -8.44 20.54 -6.02
C ILE A 687 -8.50 21.03 -4.59
N HIS A 688 -7.56 20.63 -3.73
CA HIS A 688 -7.49 21.07 -2.34
C HIS A 688 -7.30 22.59 -2.25
N ALA A 689 -6.37 23.16 -3.01
CA ALA A 689 -6.17 24.60 -3.06
C ALA A 689 -7.44 25.33 -3.52
N TRP A 690 -8.15 24.80 -4.52
CA TRP A 690 -9.44 25.32 -4.97
C TRP A 690 -10.51 25.27 -3.86
N VAL A 691 -10.62 24.15 -3.13
CA VAL A 691 -11.56 23.99 -2.00
C VAL A 691 -11.28 25.04 -0.92
N LEU A 692 -10.02 25.21 -0.49
CA LEU A 692 -9.65 26.20 0.52
C LEU A 692 -9.94 27.63 0.06
N GLN A 693 -9.65 27.93 -1.21
CA GLN A 693 -9.92 29.25 -1.79
C GLN A 693 -11.44 29.52 -1.89
N HIS A 694 -12.21 28.54 -2.39
CA HIS A 694 -13.67 28.69 -2.55
C HIS A 694 -14.39 28.84 -1.21
N GLN A 695 -13.89 28.22 -0.16
CA GLN A 695 -14.40 28.37 1.20
C GLN A 695 -13.91 29.61 1.94
N GLY A 696 -13.03 30.42 1.33
CA GLY A 696 -12.42 31.58 1.99
C GLY A 696 -11.59 31.24 3.23
N TYR A 697 -11.08 29.99 3.31
CA TYR A 697 -10.46 29.46 4.53
C TYR A 697 -9.29 30.32 5.00
N TRP A 698 -8.34 30.60 4.12
CA TRP A 698 -7.17 31.38 4.49
C TRP A 698 -7.50 32.82 4.84
N GLN A 699 -8.46 33.42 4.15
CA GLN A 699 -8.95 34.76 4.47
C GLN A 699 -9.52 34.84 5.89
N TYR A 700 -10.31 33.84 6.26
CA TYR A 700 -10.87 33.73 7.59
C TYR A 700 -9.78 33.55 8.64
N GLU A 701 -8.85 32.61 8.48
CA GLU A 701 -7.77 32.32 9.42
C GLU A 701 -6.84 33.55 9.62
N ILE A 702 -6.49 34.24 8.52
CA ILE A 702 -5.69 35.46 8.57
C ILE A 702 -6.43 36.57 9.34
N ALA A 703 -7.71 36.80 9.05
CA ALA A 703 -8.52 37.81 9.75
C ALA A 703 -8.67 37.47 11.25
N TYR A 704 -8.91 36.20 11.55
CA TYR A 704 -9.01 35.72 12.92
C TYR A 704 -7.71 35.93 13.71
N LEU A 705 -6.57 35.49 13.17
CA LEU A 705 -5.28 35.69 13.82
C LEU A 705 -4.96 37.18 13.97
N ARG A 706 -5.21 37.99 12.94
CA ARG A 706 -5.01 39.45 12.99
C ARG A 706 -5.76 40.09 14.15
N SER A 707 -7.04 39.80 14.30
CA SER A 707 -7.87 40.30 15.41
C SER A 707 -7.30 39.92 16.78
N ARG A 708 -6.80 38.70 16.92
CA ARG A 708 -6.15 38.24 18.16
C ARG A 708 -4.85 39.00 18.44
N LEU A 709 -4.04 39.20 17.39
CA LEU A 709 -2.76 39.96 17.50
C LEU A 709 -2.99 41.42 17.83
N GLU A 710 -4.00 42.09 17.25
CA GLU A 710 -4.37 43.46 17.57
C GLU A 710 -4.80 43.61 19.02
N THR A 711 -5.60 42.64 19.51
CA THR A 711 -6.03 42.63 20.92
C THR A 711 -4.81 42.49 21.86
N ALA A 712 -3.89 41.57 21.55
CA ALA A 712 -2.66 41.35 22.30
C ALA A 712 -1.75 42.63 22.29
N ALA A 713 -1.58 43.25 21.11
CA ALA A 713 -0.79 44.46 20.97
C ALA A 713 -1.36 45.65 21.80
N ARG A 714 -2.69 45.81 21.77
CA ARG A 714 -3.38 46.86 22.62
C ARG A 714 -3.24 46.59 24.13
N ALA A 715 -3.31 45.31 24.53
CA ALA A 715 -3.10 44.96 25.95
C ALA A 715 -1.65 45.27 26.39
N GLN A 716 -0.67 44.98 25.53
CA GLN A 716 0.73 45.25 25.79
C GLN A 716 1.06 46.76 25.87
N SER A 717 0.47 47.57 24.97
CA SER A 717 0.65 49.03 25.00
C SER A 717 0.06 49.68 26.27
N LYS A 718 -1.07 49.17 26.75
CA LYS A 718 -1.67 49.62 28.02
C LYS A 718 -0.84 49.22 29.23
N ALA A 719 -0.20 48.08 29.24
CA ALA A 719 0.67 47.62 30.31
C ALA A 719 2.03 48.35 30.35
N SER A 720 2.47 48.90 29.23
CA SER A 720 3.71 49.68 29.12
C SER A 720 3.51 51.20 29.29
N SER A 721 2.28 51.71 29.36
CA SER A 721 1.97 53.12 29.70
C SER A 721 2.14 53.32 31.21
N PRO A 722 2.97 54.24 31.68
CA PRO A 722 3.09 54.56 33.10
C PRO A 722 1.76 55.10 33.62
N PRO A 723 1.38 54.84 34.94
CA PRO A 723 0.15 55.27 35.54
C PRO A 723 0.00 56.78 35.58
#